data_06eaee967250bcd372d6962ed3ec8302
#
_entry.id   06eaee967250bcd372d6962ed3ec8302
#
_cell.length_a   1.000
_cell.length_b   1.000
_cell.length_c   1.000
_cell.angle_alpha   90.00
_cell.angle_beta   90.00
_cell.angle_gamma   90.00
#
_symmetry.space_group_name_H-M   'P 1'
#
loop_
_entity.id
_entity.type
_entity.pdbx_description
1 polymer ?
#
loop_
_entity_poly.entity_id
_entity_poly.type
_entity_poly.pdbx_seq_one_letter_code
_entity_poly.pdbx_strand_id
1 'polypeptide(L)'
;HLTFTLAYSLFLKVDKYLYHLRLSDENLMDVSVRFRREMDKGLGRDSSSTAAVKMLPTFVRSTPDGTEKGDFLALDLGGTNFRVLLVKVSDNGKQKVEMENQIYAIPEELMRGSGSELFDHIAECLANFLERLGIKNQKLPLGFTFSFPCQQTKLDESILVSWTKGFKSHGVEGRDVVSLLRKAIKKRGVSTGTNACYMEEMRHLELVEGDEGRMCVNMEWGAFGDDGALDDLRTDFDREIDAGSLNPGKQLFEKMISGMYMGELVRLILVKMAKEDLAFKGHTTPDLLTTGHFQTSFVSAIENDKSEGLVSAEKVLRGLGLDPSGEDCVATQRVCQVVSTRAAHLCAATLVSVLRQIRDNKAAERLRTTIGVDGSVYKNHPQFARRLHKMVRRLVPDCDVRFLRSEDGSGKGAAMVTAVAYRLATQHAERQRVLDALRLSREQLLEVKRRMGEEINRGLAKESHDQATVKMLPTYVRSTPDGTEHGDFLALDLGGTNFRVLLVRVRGGKRRSVEMHNKIYAIPQEAMQGTGEELFDHIVHCIADFLEYMGMKGASLPLGFTFSFPCHQNKLDQGILLKWTKGFKATGCEGEDVVSLLKDAIHRREEFDLDVVAVVNDTVGTMMTCGYEDPLCEVGLIVGTGTNACYMEEMQNVELVEGDEGRMCVNMEWGAFGDHGELDDFSTEFDRAVDDCATNPGKQRYEKMISGMYLGEIVRNILLEFTAKGLLFRGKLSERLKTRGIFETKFLSQIESDRLALRQVRSILQHLGLTSSTCDDSILVKEVCSVVARRAAQLCGAGLAAVVDKIRQNRNLSELKITVGVDGTLYKLHPHFSSIMHETVRDLAPQCEVTFLQSEDGSGKGAALITAVACRIRDMSY
;
A
#
# COMPACT_ATOMS: atom_id res chain seq x y z
N HIS A 1 70.67 -19.40 -22.03
CA HIS A 1 69.65 -20.39 -22.49
C HIS A 1 69.27 -21.37 -21.36
N LEU A 2 70.22 -21.92 -20.58
CA LEU A 2 69.91 -22.89 -19.47
C LEU A 2 69.10 -22.26 -18.37
N THR A 3 69.35 -21.01 -17.95
CA THR A 3 68.60 -20.28 -16.92
C THR A 3 67.16 -19.99 -17.38
N PHE A 4 66.94 -19.67 -18.64
CA PHE A 4 65.61 -19.42 -19.19
C PHE A 4 64.79 -20.71 -19.30
N THR A 5 65.43 -21.85 -19.58
CA THR A 5 64.77 -23.15 -19.69
C THR A 5 64.43 -23.73 -18.31
N LEU A 6 65.27 -23.52 -17.30
CA LEU A 6 64.97 -23.90 -15.89
C LEU A 6 63.86 -23.07 -15.27
N ALA A 7 63.90 -21.74 -15.47
CA ALA A 7 62.86 -20.85 -15.02
C ALA A 7 61.48 -21.12 -15.71
N TYR A 8 61.47 -21.48 -16.99
CA TYR A 8 60.24 -21.90 -17.70
C TYR A 8 59.73 -23.27 -17.21
N SER A 9 60.64 -24.22 -16.90
CA SER A 9 60.26 -25.53 -16.33
C SER A 9 59.61 -25.38 -14.93
N LEU A 10 60.15 -24.54 -14.05
CA LEU A 10 59.62 -24.25 -12.74
C LEU A 10 58.28 -23.54 -12.88
N PHE A 11 58.15 -22.57 -13.76
CA PHE A 11 56.92 -21.87 -14.06
C PHE A 11 55.82 -22.87 -14.47
N LEU A 12 56.09 -23.80 -15.37
CA LEU A 12 55.14 -24.85 -15.77
C LEU A 12 54.75 -25.79 -14.63
N LYS A 13 55.69 -26.13 -13.76
CA LYS A 13 55.43 -26.98 -12.58
C LYS A 13 54.51 -26.21 -11.60
N VAL A 14 54.76 -24.95 -11.28
CA VAL A 14 53.97 -24.10 -10.43
C VAL A 14 52.57 -23.90 -11.04
N ASP A 15 52.45 -23.61 -12.33
CA ASP A 15 51.19 -23.42 -13.02
C ASP A 15 50.32 -24.69 -13.05
N LYS A 16 50.93 -25.85 -13.25
CA LYS A 16 50.25 -27.15 -13.14
C LYS A 16 49.73 -27.39 -11.72
N TYR A 17 50.53 -27.03 -10.71
CA TYR A 17 50.16 -27.13 -9.29
C TYR A 17 49.00 -26.26 -8.91
N LEU A 18 48.91 -25.04 -9.47
CA LEU A 18 47.84 -24.07 -9.24
C LEU A 18 46.61 -24.29 -10.13
N TYR A 19 46.59 -25.30 -10.98
CA TYR A 19 45.53 -25.54 -11.96
C TYR A 19 44.15 -25.64 -11.32
N HIS A 20 44.04 -26.38 -10.21
CA HIS A 20 42.74 -26.55 -9.49
C HIS A 20 42.21 -25.30 -8.81
N LEU A 21 43.05 -24.27 -8.66
CA LEU A 21 42.61 -22.96 -8.14
C LEU A 21 42.10 -22.02 -9.23
N ARG A 22 42.21 -22.39 -10.52
CA ARG A 22 41.73 -21.60 -11.65
C ARG A 22 40.35 -22.08 -12.07
N LEU A 23 39.37 -21.19 -11.99
CA LEU A 23 38.01 -21.49 -12.37
C LEU A 23 37.76 -21.03 -13.82
N SER A 24 37.19 -21.92 -14.64
CA SER A 24 36.71 -21.59 -15.97
C SER A 24 35.43 -20.75 -15.92
N ASP A 25 35.03 -20.17 -17.03
CA ASP A 25 33.73 -19.45 -17.12
C ASP A 25 32.56 -20.39 -16.89
N GLU A 26 32.66 -21.65 -17.30
CA GLU A 26 31.66 -22.70 -17.04
C GLU A 26 31.53 -22.99 -15.55
N ASN A 27 32.67 -23.17 -14.84
CA ASN A 27 32.64 -23.33 -13.39
C ASN A 27 31.98 -22.11 -12.69
N LEU A 28 32.32 -20.91 -13.11
CA LEU A 28 31.75 -19.67 -12.53
C LEU A 28 30.27 -19.52 -12.82
N MET A 29 29.84 -19.93 -14.01
CA MET A 29 28.41 -19.95 -14.35
C MET A 29 27.66 -21.02 -13.53
N ASP A 30 28.24 -22.19 -13.31
CA ASP A 30 27.68 -23.23 -12.47
C ASP A 30 27.58 -22.79 -11.01
N VAL A 31 28.59 -22.13 -10.46
CA VAL A 31 28.55 -21.49 -9.14
C VAL A 31 27.38 -20.49 -9.07
N SER A 32 27.20 -19.69 -10.12
CA SER A 32 26.10 -18.73 -10.19
C SER A 32 24.72 -19.43 -10.16
N VAL A 33 24.58 -20.54 -10.87
CA VAL A 33 23.33 -21.32 -10.87
C VAL A 33 23.05 -21.97 -9.51
N ARG A 34 24.07 -22.57 -8.90
CA ARG A 34 23.96 -23.18 -7.55
C ARG A 34 23.60 -22.10 -6.51
N PHE A 35 24.25 -20.96 -6.58
CA PHE A 35 23.97 -19.83 -5.68
C PHE A 35 22.54 -19.31 -5.85
N ARG A 36 22.04 -19.19 -7.09
CA ARG A 36 20.66 -18.81 -7.37
C ARG A 36 19.67 -19.77 -6.71
N ARG A 37 19.91 -21.08 -6.81
CA ARG A 37 19.04 -22.09 -6.15
C ARG A 37 19.02 -21.93 -4.63
N GLU A 38 20.16 -21.62 -4.03
CA GLU A 38 20.24 -21.37 -2.58
C GLU A 38 19.55 -20.05 -2.18
N MET A 39 19.60 -19.03 -3.04
CA MET A 39 18.81 -17.80 -2.83
C MET A 39 17.29 -18.12 -2.86
N ASP A 40 16.81 -18.81 -3.88
CA ASP A 40 15.41 -19.18 -4.02
C ASP A 40 14.93 -20.03 -2.84
N LYS A 41 15.76 -21.00 -2.40
CA LYS A 41 15.49 -21.82 -1.22
C LYS A 41 15.44 -21.00 0.07
N GLY A 42 16.30 -19.99 0.23
CA GLY A 42 16.30 -19.09 1.38
C GLY A 42 15.11 -18.13 1.44
N LEU A 43 14.48 -17.80 0.30
CA LEU A 43 13.30 -16.94 0.21
C LEU A 43 12.00 -17.69 0.53
N GLY A 44 11.97 -19.02 0.32
CA GLY A 44 10.77 -19.84 0.54
C GLY A 44 10.52 -20.17 2.02
N ARG A 45 9.28 -20.09 2.44
CA ARG A 45 8.86 -20.33 3.85
C ARG A 45 9.24 -21.72 4.33
N ASP A 46 8.97 -22.74 3.54
CA ASP A 46 9.19 -24.16 3.92
C ASP A 46 10.66 -24.59 3.79
N SER A 47 11.43 -23.91 2.95
CA SER A 47 12.81 -24.30 2.60
C SER A 47 13.90 -23.46 3.28
N SER A 48 13.57 -22.27 3.79
CA SER A 48 14.53 -21.31 4.36
C SER A 48 15.34 -21.87 5.54
N SER A 49 14.74 -22.75 6.37
CA SER A 49 15.39 -23.37 7.51
C SER A 49 16.61 -24.23 7.11
N THR A 50 16.54 -24.88 5.95
CA THR A 50 17.60 -25.77 5.41
C THR A 50 18.53 -25.06 4.42
N ALA A 51 18.22 -23.83 3.99
CA ALA A 51 19.05 -23.09 3.06
C ALA A 51 20.38 -22.66 3.69
N ALA A 52 21.49 -22.84 2.94
CA ALA A 52 22.78 -22.33 3.35
C ALA A 52 22.83 -20.81 3.28
N VAL A 53 22.28 -20.21 2.21
CA VAL A 53 22.12 -18.75 2.06
C VAL A 53 20.80 -18.34 2.71
N LYS A 54 20.84 -17.64 3.84
CA LYS A 54 19.68 -17.44 4.72
C LYS A 54 18.62 -16.48 4.25
N MET A 55 18.93 -15.55 3.35
CA MET A 55 17.98 -14.58 2.77
C MET A 55 17.11 -13.89 3.82
N LEU A 56 17.72 -13.33 4.86
CA LEU A 56 17.04 -12.78 6.04
C LEU A 56 16.32 -11.46 5.72
N PRO A 57 15.01 -11.34 5.99
CA PRO A 57 14.29 -10.06 5.87
C PRO A 57 14.88 -9.01 6.83
N THR A 58 15.15 -7.81 6.33
CA THR A 58 15.72 -6.72 7.15
C THR A 58 14.69 -5.68 7.58
N PHE A 59 13.46 -5.76 7.07
CA PHE A 59 12.39 -4.77 7.25
C PHE A 59 12.76 -3.36 6.75
N VAL A 60 13.87 -3.20 6.03
CA VAL A 60 14.22 -1.97 5.30
C VAL A 60 13.49 -1.99 3.97
N ARG A 61 12.41 -1.21 3.84
CA ARG A 61 11.53 -1.17 2.66
C ARG A 61 11.83 -0.03 1.69
N SER A 62 12.65 0.95 2.09
CA SER A 62 12.97 2.13 1.29
C SER A 62 14.43 2.52 1.43
N THR A 63 14.99 3.05 0.35
CA THR A 63 16.32 3.67 0.33
C THR A 63 16.22 5.18 0.55
N PRO A 64 17.30 5.85 0.97
CA PRO A 64 17.32 7.31 1.05
C PRO A 64 16.94 7.96 -0.28
N ASP A 65 16.06 8.95 -0.24
CA ASP A 65 15.58 9.68 -1.42
C ASP A 65 16.03 11.15 -1.48
N GLY A 66 16.79 11.60 -0.47
CA GLY A 66 17.34 12.95 -0.40
C GLY A 66 16.47 13.94 0.38
N THR A 67 15.35 13.50 0.94
CA THR A 67 14.47 14.35 1.78
C THR A 67 14.76 14.22 3.27
N GLU A 68 15.65 13.29 3.65
CA GLU A 68 16.03 13.08 5.04
C GLU A 68 16.73 14.30 5.62
N LYS A 69 16.37 14.69 6.86
CA LYS A 69 16.94 15.81 7.60
C LYS A 69 17.04 15.47 9.10
N GLY A 70 18.05 15.97 9.75
CA GLY A 70 18.24 15.83 11.20
C GLY A 70 19.58 15.27 11.59
N ASP A 71 19.75 15.10 12.89
CA ASP A 71 20.93 14.55 13.52
C ASP A 71 20.65 13.12 13.98
N PHE A 72 21.49 12.18 13.55
CA PHE A 72 21.32 10.74 13.78
C PHE A 72 22.59 10.16 14.37
N LEU A 73 22.42 9.32 15.40
CA LEU A 73 23.51 8.51 15.92
C LEU A 73 23.58 7.18 15.16
N ALA A 74 24.78 6.68 15.02
CA ALA A 74 25.00 5.32 14.54
C ALA A 74 26.04 4.60 15.39
N LEU A 75 25.77 3.33 15.66
CA LEU A 75 26.73 2.35 16.16
C LEU A 75 27.05 1.37 15.03
N ASP A 76 28.32 1.15 14.77
CA ASP A 76 28.77 0.16 13.81
C ASP A 76 29.61 -0.88 14.52
N LEU A 77 29.04 -2.06 14.65
CA LEU A 77 29.55 -3.21 15.35
C LEU A 77 30.11 -4.24 14.35
N GLY A 78 31.36 -4.07 13.92
CA GLY A 78 31.95 -4.79 12.80
C GLY A 78 33.13 -5.76 13.10
N GLY A 79 33.84 -5.80 14.23
CA GLY A 79 35.03 -6.63 14.58
C GLY A 79 35.52 -6.36 16.00
N THR A 80 36.77 -6.57 16.24
CA THR A 80 37.43 -6.23 17.51
C THR A 80 37.38 -4.74 17.89
N ASN A 81 36.91 -3.91 16.98
CA ASN A 81 36.67 -2.48 17.18
C ASN A 81 35.27 -2.11 16.77
N PHE A 82 34.70 -1.08 17.38
CA PHE A 82 33.44 -0.48 16.97
C PHE A 82 33.54 1.03 16.81
N ARG A 83 32.56 1.56 16.11
CA ARG A 83 32.48 2.99 15.90
C ARG A 83 31.18 3.55 16.43
N VAL A 84 31.27 4.73 17.02
CA VAL A 84 30.14 5.60 17.32
C VAL A 84 30.23 6.77 16.37
N LEU A 85 29.11 7.10 15.73
CA LEU A 85 29.04 8.21 14.77
C LEU A 85 27.86 9.12 15.11
N LEU A 86 28.06 10.42 14.94
CA LEU A 86 27.01 11.42 14.78
C LEU A 86 26.97 11.82 13.32
N VAL A 87 25.84 11.65 12.68
CA VAL A 87 25.62 11.99 11.27
C VAL A 87 24.57 13.10 11.20
N LYS A 88 24.98 14.27 10.72
CA LYS A 88 24.10 15.43 10.51
C LYS A 88 23.72 15.50 9.06
N VAL A 89 22.42 15.40 8.77
CA VAL A 89 21.87 15.47 7.41
C VAL A 89 21.15 16.80 7.26
N SER A 90 21.67 17.68 6.40
CA SER A 90 21.12 19.01 6.15
C SER A 90 20.86 19.21 4.65
N ASP A 91 19.85 20.04 4.34
CA ASP A 91 19.47 20.40 2.99
C ASP A 91 19.61 21.91 2.79
N ASN A 92 20.72 22.31 2.18
CA ASN A 92 20.96 23.69 1.75
C ASN A 92 21.01 23.76 0.21
N GLY A 93 20.03 23.09 -0.49
CA GLY A 93 19.97 23.02 -1.94
C GLY A 93 20.85 21.92 -2.58
N LYS A 94 21.74 21.30 -1.81
CA LYS A 94 22.42 20.02 -2.06
C LYS A 94 22.53 19.30 -0.73
N GLN A 95 22.01 18.11 -0.65
CA GLN A 95 22.07 17.30 0.58
C GLN A 95 23.52 17.20 1.07
N LYS A 96 23.81 17.77 2.21
CA LYS A 96 25.13 17.72 2.86
C LYS A 96 25.04 16.78 4.04
N VAL A 97 25.95 15.81 4.09
CA VAL A 97 26.08 14.88 5.21
C VAL A 97 27.42 15.13 5.89
N GLU A 98 27.35 15.60 7.12
CA GLU A 98 28.52 15.80 7.98
C GLU A 98 28.59 14.67 8.99
N MET A 99 29.79 14.19 9.30
CA MET A 99 29.99 13.05 10.21
C MET A 99 31.08 13.35 11.21
N GLU A 100 30.78 13.08 12.47
CA GLU A 100 31.75 12.95 13.53
C GLU A 100 31.77 11.51 14.04
N ASN A 101 32.96 10.94 14.25
CA ASN A 101 33.07 9.54 14.66
C ASN A 101 34.17 9.33 15.68
N GLN A 102 34.07 8.23 16.42
CA GLN A 102 35.13 7.72 17.30
C GLN A 102 35.14 6.18 17.25
N ILE A 103 36.33 5.63 17.18
CA ILE A 103 36.58 4.19 17.20
C ILE A 103 37.00 3.77 18.61
N TYR A 104 36.42 2.67 19.07
CA TYR A 104 36.71 2.04 20.36
C TYR A 104 37.12 0.60 20.16
N ALA A 105 38.14 0.14 20.88
CA ALA A 105 38.55 -1.26 20.93
C ALA A 105 37.71 -2.07 21.94
N ILE A 106 37.59 -3.38 21.72
CA ILE A 106 36.95 -4.27 22.67
C ILE A 106 38.01 -5.19 23.30
N PRO A 107 38.02 -5.21 24.60
CA PRO A 107 38.79 -6.22 25.32
C PRO A 107 38.34 -7.65 24.95
N GLU A 108 39.32 -8.54 24.73
CA GLU A 108 39.04 -9.94 24.37
C GLU A 108 38.21 -10.68 25.43
N GLU A 109 38.38 -10.29 26.68
CA GLU A 109 37.63 -10.81 27.83
C GLU A 109 36.13 -10.57 27.69
N LEU A 110 35.72 -9.42 27.14
CA LEU A 110 34.32 -9.07 26.90
C LEU A 110 33.74 -9.80 25.69
N MET A 111 34.58 -10.13 24.70
CA MET A 111 34.14 -10.90 23.52
C MET A 111 33.80 -12.36 23.90
N ARG A 112 34.31 -12.88 25.02
CA ARG A 112 34.07 -14.23 25.52
C ARG A 112 33.31 -14.28 26.84
N GLY A 113 33.09 -13.13 27.47
CA GLY A 113 32.41 -12.97 28.75
C GLY A 113 30.88 -13.02 28.68
N SER A 114 30.18 -12.33 29.57
CA SER A 114 28.73 -12.24 29.55
C SER A 114 28.25 -11.19 28.51
N GLY A 115 27.16 -11.47 27.85
CA GLY A 115 26.56 -10.52 26.92
C GLY A 115 26.15 -9.20 27.58
N SER A 116 25.80 -9.19 28.87
CA SER A 116 25.48 -7.95 29.58
C SER A 116 26.69 -7.05 29.74
N GLU A 117 27.86 -7.57 30.11
CA GLU A 117 29.10 -6.81 30.22
C GLU A 117 29.56 -6.28 28.85
N LEU A 118 29.35 -7.07 27.82
CA LEU A 118 29.63 -6.69 26.43
C LEU A 118 28.75 -5.51 26.02
N PHE A 119 27.43 -5.51 26.23
CA PHE A 119 26.54 -4.40 25.94
C PHE A 119 26.72 -3.20 26.85
N ASP A 120 27.23 -3.34 28.06
CA ASP A 120 27.58 -2.26 28.99
C ASP A 120 28.77 -1.41 28.51
N HIS A 121 29.82 -2.03 28.01
CA HIS A 121 30.98 -1.34 27.43
C HIS A 121 30.61 -0.43 26.24
N ILE A 122 29.64 -0.77 25.34
CA ILE A 122 29.16 0.08 24.23
C ILE A 122 28.43 1.31 24.75
N ALA A 123 27.56 1.15 25.74
CA ALA A 123 26.78 2.28 26.23
C ALA A 123 27.65 3.31 26.95
N GLU A 124 28.75 2.90 27.61
CA GLU A 124 29.74 3.86 28.20
C GLU A 124 30.51 4.58 27.09
N CYS A 125 30.97 3.84 26.06
CA CYS A 125 31.66 4.48 24.97
C CYS A 125 30.75 5.43 24.20
N LEU A 126 29.45 5.08 24.02
CA LEU A 126 28.44 5.99 23.48
C LEU A 126 28.25 7.21 24.38
N ALA A 127 28.13 7.03 25.70
CA ALA A 127 27.97 8.12 26.65
C ALA A 127 29.18 9.06 26.64
N ASN A 128 30.41 8.52 26.63
CA ASN A 128 31.63 9.27 26.49
C ASN A 128 31.73 10.09 25.21
N PHE A 129 31.28 9.50 24.09
CA PHE A 129 31.20 10.19 22.81
C PHE A 129 30.22 11.37 22.82
N LEU A 130 29.01 11.17 23.38
CA LEU A 130 27.98 12.21 23.49
C LEU A 130 28.42 13.35 24.46
N GLU A 131 29.14 12.98 25.54
CA GLU A 131 29.69 13.96 26.51
C GLU A 131 30.78 14.82 25.86
N ARG A 132 31.68 14.21 25.10
CA ARG A 132 32.74 14.91 24.34
C ARG A 132 32.15 15.90 23.32
N LEU A 133 31.03 15.60 22.72
CA LEU A 133 30.33 16.47 21.77
C LEU A 133 29.38 17.47 22.44
N GLY A 134 29.21 17.44 23.76
CA GLY A 134 28.29 18.33 24.48
C GLY A 134 26.80 18.11 24.23
N ILE A 135 26.41 16.92 23.72
CA ILE A 135 25.04 16.60 23.32
C ILE A 135 24.40 15.48 24.15
N LYS A 136 24.97 15.16 25.31
CA LYS A 136 24.54 14.07 26.20
C LYS A 136 23.05 14.13 26.59
N ASN A 137 22.46 15.32 26.64
CA ASN A 137 21.06 15.54 27.00
C ASN A 137 20.09 15.56 25.80
N GLN A 138 20.58 15.39 24.58
CA GLN A 138 19.75 15.37 23.38
C GLN A 138 19.21 13.94 23.12
N LYS A 139 17.91 13.84 22.85
CA LYS A 139 17.28 12.57 22.41
C LYS A 139 17.46 12.45 20.90
N LEU A 140 18.48 11.71 20.48
CA LEU A 140 18.75 11.46 19.05
C LEU A 140 18.34 10.04 18.66
N PRO A 141 17.77 9.85 17.47
CA PRO A 141 17.51 8.51 16.92
C PRO A 141 18.84 7.77 16.69
N LEU A 142 18.90 6.49 17.08
CA LEU A 142 20.10 5.66 17.02
C LEU A 142 19.91 4.49 16.04
N GLY A 143 20.76 4.40 15.03
CA GLY A 143 20.92 3.24 14.15
C GLY A 143 22.01 2.31 14.65
N PHE A 144 21.75 1.02 14.60
CA PHE A 144 22.67 0.00 15.05
C PHE A 144 23.01 -0.99 13.92
N THR A 145 24.21 -0.88 13.36
CA THR A 145 24.76 -1.91 12.48
C THR A 145 25.31 -3.03 13.33
N PHE A 146 24.70 -4.19 13.21
CA PHE A 146 25.06 -5.41 13.92
C PHE A 146 25.41 -6.50 12.93
N SER A 147 26.71 -6.69 12.70
CA SER A 147 27.24 -7.54 11.62
C SER A 147 27.35 -9.02 11.99
N PHE A 148 26.31 -9.57 12.58
CA PHE A 148 26.16 -11.01 12.87
C PHE A 148 24.85 -11.54 12.31
N PRO A 149 24.70 -12.85 12.06
CA PRO A 149 23.45 -13.44 11.64
C PRO A 149 22.33 -13.19 12.65
N CYS A 150 21.33 -12.43 12.26
CA CYS A 150 20.18 -12.10 13.10
C CYS A 150 18.87 -12.36 12.36
N GLN A 151 17.90 -12.89 13.06
CA GLN A 151 16.53 -12.97 12.61
C GLN A 151 15.78 -11.71 13.08
N GLN A 152 15.43 -10.84 12.15
CA GLN A 152 14.64 -9.65 12.42
C GLN A 152 13.14 -9.96 12.31
N THR A 153 12.37 -9.44 13.23
CA THR A 153 10.91 -9.47 13.25
C THR A 153 10.32 -8.10 12.93
N LYS A 154 11.10 -7.06 13.23
CA LYS A 154 10.83 -5.65 12.92
C LYS A 154 12.15 -4.92 12.66
N LEU A 155 12.06 -3.67 12.22
CA LEU A 155 13.26 -2.84 11.99
C LEU A 155 14.06 -2.62 13.29
N ASP A 156 13.40 -2.58 14.42
CA ASP A 156 13.95 -2.31 15.76
C ASP A 156 13.88 -3.53 16.70
N GLU A 157 13.75 -4.74 16.16
CA GLU A 157 13.75 -6.01 16.89
C GLU A 157 14.54 -7.06 16.10
N SER A 158 15.61 -7.60 16.67
CA SER A 158 16.56 -8.46 15.98
C SER A 158 17.15 -9.51 16.91
N ILE A 159 16.80 -10.79 16.67
CA ILE A 159 17.24 -11.92 17.49
C ILE A 159 18.54 -12.48 16.92
N LEU A 160 19.60 -12.51 17.74
CA LEU A 160 20.89 -13.12 17.32
C LEU A 160 20.71 -14.62 17.11
N VAL A 161 21.04 -15.10 15.91
CA VAL A 161 20.98 -16.52 15.57
C VAL A 161 22.22 -17.26 16.09
N SER A 162 23.39 -16.71 15.82
CA SER A 162 24.67 -17.28 16.27
C SER A 162 25.79 -16.24 16.26
N TRP A 163 26.75 -16.41 17.14
CA TRP A 163 27.97 -15.62 17.12
C TRP A 163 28.91 -16.07 16.00
N THR A 164 29.61 -15.12 15.42
CA THR A 164 30.69 -15.33 14.43
C THR A 164 31.92 -14.51 14.81
N LYS A 165 33.04 -14.60 14.06
CA LYS A 165 34.19 -13.67 14.14
C LYS A 165 34.91 -13.63 15.49
N GLY A 166 34.98 -14.77 16.18
CA GLY A 166 35.71 -14.89 17.45
C GLY A 166 34.91 -14.49 18.69
N PHE A 167 33.66 -14.07 18.53
CA PHE A 167 32.74 -13.85 19.64
C PHE A 167 32.15 -15.16 20.14
N LYS A 168 32.03 -15.27 21.46
CA LYS A 168 31.36 -16.36 22.19
C LYS A 168 30.66 -15.88 23.45
N SER A 169 30.23 -14.62 23.48
CA SER A 169 29.55 -14.05 24.66
C SER A 169 28.27 -14.82 24.95
N HIS A 170 28.17 -15.38 26.15
CA HIS A 170 27.01 -16.18 26.54
C HIS A 170 25.80 -15.33 26.95
N GLY A 171 24.59 -15.88 26.79
CA GLY A 171 23.35 -15.24 27.14
C GLY A 171 22.85 -14.17 26.14
N VAL A 172 23.30 -14.19 24.86
CA VAL A 172 22.88 -13.29 23.79
C VAL A 172 22.21 -14.03 22.62
N GLU A 173 22.73 -15.22 22.26
CA GLU A 173 22.09 -16.02 21.21
C GLU A 173 20.66 -16.39 21.60
N GLY A 174 19.74 -16.27 20.65
CA GLY A 174 18.30 -16.44 20.85
C GLY A 174 17.61 -15.26 21.51
N ARG A 175 18.29 -14.10 21.73
CA ARG A 175 17.70 -12.90 22.33
C ARG A 175 17.74 -11.71 21.38
N ASP A 176 16.79 -10.80 21.56
CA ASP A 176 16.75 -9.54 20.83
C ASP A 176 17.92 -8.61 21.24
N VAL A 177 18.85 -8.42 20.32
CA VAL A 177 20.07 -7.60 20.55
C VAL A 177 19.73 -6.12 20.69
N VAL A 178 18.62 -5.65 20.12
CA VAL A 178 18.17 -4.27 20.28
C VAL A 178 17.66 -4.01 21.68
N SER A 179 16.93 -4.96 22.27
CA SER A 179 16.52 -4.89 23.68
C SER A 179 17.72 -4.95 24.62
N LEU A 180 18.73 -5.78 24.32
CA LEU A 180 19.99 -5.82 25.07
C LEU A 180 20.75 -4.51 24.97
N LEU A 181 20.82 -3.92 23.77
CA LEU A 181 21.38 -2.59 23.57
C LEU A 181 20.59 -1.49 24.29
N ARG A 182 19.26 -1.49 24.21
CA ARG A 182 18.40 -0.56 24.95
C ARG A 182 18.59 -0.67 26.45
N LYS A 183 18.74 -1.90 26.96
CA LYS A 183 19.04 -2.16 28.39
C LYS A 183 20.47 -1.74 28.76
N ALA A 184 21.38 -1.81 27.83
CA ALA A 184 22.82 -1.52 27.93
C ALA A 184 23.22 -0.20 27.29
N ILE A 185 22.40 0.52 26.51
CA ILE A 185 22.47 1.99 26.40
C ILE A 185 22.05 2.57 27.77
N LYS A 186 21.50 1.79 28.46
CA LYS A 186 21.76 1.58 29.83
C LYS A 186 23.04 0.76 30.05
N LYS A 187 23.74 0.08 29.04
CA LYS A 187 24.96 -0.73 29.14
C LYS A 187 25.65 -1.25 27.88
N ARG A 188 26.44 -1.57 27.09
CA ARG A 188 27.54 -1.56 26.11
C ARG A 188 27.75 -2.73 25.09
N GLY A 189 28.33 -2.61 23.79
CA GLY A 189 28.82 -3.53 22.85
C GLY A 189 29.33 -3.66 21.47
N VAL A 190 29.72 -4.47 20.48
CA VAL A 190 30.63 -4.47 19.30
C VAL A 190 30.53 -5.58 18.17
N SER A 191 30.87 -5.56 16.80
CA SER A 191 31.64 -6.04 15.79
C SER A 191 31.76 -6.74 14.39
N THR A 192 32.41 -7.41 13.41
CA THR A 192 32.74 -7.52 11.93
C THR A 192 32.51 -8.82 11.13
N GLY A 193 32.54 -8.84 9.66
CA GLY A 193 32.58 -9.91 8.67
C GLY A 193 32.32 -9.56 7.19
N THR A 194 32.10 -10.57 6.24
CA THR A 194 31.74 -10.36 4.82
C THR A 194 30.32 -10.80 4.51
N ASN A 195 29.55 -9.98 3.76
CA ASN A 195 28.16 -10.25 3.45
C ASN A 195 27.65 -9.44 2.24
N ALA A 196 26.46 -9.76 1.73
CA ALA A 196 25.79 -9.01 0.68
C ALA A 196 24.29 -8.87 0.99
N CYS A 197 23.69 -7.79 0.46
CA CYS A 197 22.26 -7.56 0.50
C CYS A 197 21.76 -6.95 -0.82
N TYR A 198 20.49 -7.10 -1.11
CA TYR A 198 19.82 -6.46 -2.24
C TYR A 198 18.34 -6.22 -1.97
N MET A 199 17.68 -5.38 -2.80
CA MET A 199 16.24 -5.14 -2.71
C MET A 199 15.46 -6.19 -3.48
N GLU A 200 14.76 -7.09 -2.76
CA GLU A 200 13.89 -8.12 -3.34
C GLU A 200 12.44 -7.62 -3.42
N GLU A 201 11.66 -8.15 -4.36
CA GLU A 201 10.22 -7.92 -4.43
C GLU A 201 9.50 -8.72 -3.33
N MET A 202 8.58 -8.09 -2.60
CA MET A 202 7.88 -8.72 -1.47
C MET A 202 7.15 -10.01 -1.84
N ARG A 203 6.61 -10.09 -3.05
CA ARG A 203 5.92 -11.29 -3.58
C ARG A 203 6.79 -12.54 -3.68
N HIS A 204 8.12 -12.40 -3.62
CA HIS A 204 9.07 -13.53 -3.62
C HIS A 204 9.60 -13.83 -2.22
N LEU A 205 9.22 -13.04 -1.24
CA LEU A 205 9.70 -13.15 0.13
C LEU A 205 8.60 -13.78 1.02
N GLU A 206 8.45 -15.09 0.95
CA GLU A 206 7.39 -15.82 1.65
C GLU A 206 7.55 -15.82 3.19
N LEU A 207 8.69 -15.36 3.69
CA LEU A 207 8.99 -15.26 5.12
C LEU A 207 8.26 -14.11 5.82
N VAL A 208 7.69 -13.16 5.06
CA VAL A 208 7.03 -11.95 5.57
C VAL A 208 5.66 -11.81 4.93
N GLU A 209 4.65 -11.43 5.69
CA GLU A 209 3.32 -11.19 5.16
C GLU A 209 3.27 -9.93 4.28
N GLY A 210 2.53 -10.04 3.18
CA GLY A 210 2.27 -8.96 2.20
C GLY A 210 3.08 -9.10 0.91
N ASP A 211 2.39 -8.93 -0.23
CA ASP A 211 2.95 -9.16 -1.56
C ASP A 211 3.45 -7.88 -2.23
N GLU A 212 3.23 -6.71 -1.62
CA GLU A 212 3.44 -5.42 -2.25
C GLU A 212 4.74 -4.74 -1.82
N GLY A 213 5.41 -4.13 -2.80
CA GLY A 213 6.64 -3.37 -2.59
C GLY A 213 7.89 -4.21 -2.61
N ARG A 214 8.95 -3.68 -2.02
CA ARG A 214 10.28 -4.32 -1.94
C ARG A 214 10.82 -4.25 -0.53
N MET A 215 11.68 -5.20 -0.22
CA MET A 215 12.41 -5.24 1.05
C MET A 215 13.87 -5.56 0.81
N CYS A 216 14.77 -4.93 1.55
CA CYS A 216 16.17 -5.33 1.56
C CYS A 216 16.30 -6.70 2.25
N VAL A 217 16.97 -7.63 1.58
CA VAL A 217 17.25 -8.96 2.09
C VAL A 217 18.74 -9.08 2.38
N ASN A 218 19.08 -9.45 3.61
CA ASN A 218 20.44 -9.78 4.02
C ASN A 218 20.70 -11.25 3.69
N MET A 219 21.65 -11.51 2.82
CA MET A 219 21.83 -12.83 2.22
C MET A 219 22.55 -13.82 3.15
N GLU A 220 23.47 -13.34 3.99
CA GLU A 220 24.41 -14.18 4.77
C GLU A 220 25.14 -15.18 3.87
N TRP A 221 25.67 -14.71 2.74
CA TRP A 221 26.24 -15.55 1.69
C TRP A 221 27.54 -16.25 2.05
N GLY A 222 28.17 -15.87 3.17
CA GLY A 222 29.36 -16.53 3.67
C GLY A 222 29.17 -18.05 3.93
N ALA A 223 27.94 -18.43 4.23
CA ALA A 223 27.53 -19.81 4.48
C ALA A 223 27.24 -20.64 3.20
N PHE A 224 27.33 -20.05 2.02
CA PHE A 224 27.16 -20.79 0.76
C PHE A 224 28.16 -21.95 0.66
N GLY A 225 27.67 -23.12 0.36
CA GLY A 225 28.46 -24.37 0.32
C GLY A 225 28.56 -25.13 1.64
N ASP A 226 27.97 -24.62 2.75
CA ASP A 226 27.91 -25.34 4.03
C ASP A 226 27.11 -26.66 3.92
N ASP A 227 26.30 -26.79 2.89
CA ASP A 227 25.50 -27.94 2.52
C ASP A 227 26.18 -28.89 1.51
N GLY A 228 27.48 -28.65 1.18
CA GLY A 228 28.25 -29.38 0.19
C GLY A 228 28.15 -28.85 -1.25
N ALA A 229 27.38 -27.77 -1.50
CA ALA A 229 27.18 -27.22 -2.84
C ALA A 229 28.47 -26.72 -3.54
N LEU A 230 29.57 -26.59 -2.82
CA LEU A 230 30.89 -26.18 -3.33
C LEU A 230 32.01 -27.25 -3.18
N ASP A 231 31.69 -28.47 -2.77
CA ASP A 231 32.70 -29.48 -2.41
C ASP A 231 33.61 -29.89 -3.57
N ASP A 232 33.10 -29.88 -4.80
CA ASP A 232 33.88 -30.16 -6.02
C ASP A 232 34.84 -29.03 -6.42
N LEU A 233 34.66 -27.83 -5.91
CA LEU A 233 35.46 -26.63 -6.17
C LEU A 233 36.42 -26.29 -5.04
N ARG A 234 36.28 -26.95 -3.89
CA ARG A 234 37.17 -26.83 -2.73
C ARG A 234 38.43 -27.65 -2.94
N THR A 235 39.55 -27.00 -2.79
CA THR A 235 40.86 -27.65 -2.79
C THR A 235 41.19 -28.24 -1.41
N ASP A 236 42.26 -29.07 -1.33
CA ASP A 236 42.75 -29.57 -0.04
C ASP A 236 43.17 -28.42 0.89
N PHE A 237 43.63 -27.30 0.35
CA PHE A 237 43.99 -26.11 1.12
C PHE A 237 42.75 -25.44 1.74
N ASP A 238 41.63 -25.38 1.03
CA ASP A 238 40.37 -24.87 1.56
C ASP A 238 39.85 -25.75 2.69
N ARG A 239 40.02 -27.09 2.57
CA ARG A 239 39.63 -28.07 3.61
C ARG A 239 40.53 -27.97 4.83
N GLU A 240 41.85 -27.74 4.65
CA GLU A 240 42.82 -27.55 5.75
C GLU A 240 42.51 -26.27 6.53
N ILE A 241 42.17 -25.14 5.84
CA ILE A 241 41.73 -23.89 6.47
C ILE A 241 40.45 -24.12 7.27
N ASP A 242 39.49 -24.81 6.67
CA ASP A 242 38.23 -25.11 7.32
C ASP A 242 38.39 -25.93 8.59
N ALA A 243 39.17 -27.03 8.51
CA ALA A 243 39.44 -27.91 9.65
C ALA A 243 40.19 -27.19 10.79
N GLY A 244 41.08 -26.25 10.47
CA GLY A 244 41.85 -25.46 11.44
C GLY A 244 41.11 -24.21 11.96
N SER A 245 39.88 -23.91 11.47
CA SER A 245 39.11 -22.74 11.82
C SER A 245 38.34 -22.90 13.15
N LEU A 246 37.82 -21.78 13.67
CA LEU A 246 36.98 -21.77 14.88
C LEU A 246 35.62 -22.45 14.67
N ASN A 247 35.14 -22.57 13.41
CA ASN A 247 33.84 -23.09 13.02
C ASN A 247 33.96 -24.06 11.82
N PRO A 248 34.57 -25.24 11.98
CA PRO A 248 34.70 -26.21 10.89
C PRO A 248 33.34 -26.59 10.29
N GLY A 249 33.28 -26.68 8.95
CA GLY A 249 32.05 -26.96 8.20
C GLY A 249 31.04 -25.81 8.10
N LYS A 250 31.44 -24.61 8.56
CA LYS A 250 30.57 -23.40 8.49
C LYS A 250 31.27 -22.23 7.82
N GLN A 251 30.51 -21.39 7.16
CA GLN A 251 30.99 -20.20 6.45
C GLN A 251 32.04 -20.56 5.38
N LEU A 252 31.79 -21.62 4.62
CA LEU A 252 32.75 -22.17 3.68
C LEU A 252 33.09 -21.20 2.54
N PHE A 253 32.08 -20.50 2.00
CA PHE A 253 32.32 -19.49 0.98
C PHE A 253 33.13 -18.31 1.49
N GLU A 254 32.88 -17.88 2.71
CA GLU A 254 33.67 -16.80 3.34
C GLU A 254 35.15 -17.22 3.43
N LYS A 255 35.44 -18.46 3.79
CA LYS A 255 36.81 -19.00 3.91
C LYS A 255 37.54 -19.03 2.56
N MET A 256 36.81 -19.14 1.45
CA MET A 256 37.39 -19.16 0.09
C MET A 256 37.65 -17.76 -0.48
N ILE A 257 36.99 -16.70 0.02
CA ILE A 257 36.99 -15.37 -0.62
C ILE A 257 37.44 -14.21 0.27
N SER A 258 37.29 -14.34 1.59
CA SER A 258 37.52 -13.19 2.46
C SER A 258 38.99 -12.89 2.72
N GLY A 259 39.26 -11.62 3.05
CA GLY A 259 40.61 -11.19 3.40
C GLY A 259 41.18 -11.84 4.68
N MET A 260 40.33 -12.44 5.51
CA MET A 260 40.75 -13.12 6.71
C MET A 260 41.55 -14.38 6.38
N TYR A 261 41.20 -15.07 5.31
CA TYR A 261 41.72 -16.37 4.95
C TYR A 261 42.65 -16.39 3.72
N MET A 262 42.63 -15.33 2.91
CA MET A 262 43.41 -15.28 1.67
C MET A 262 44.92 -15.39 1.88
N GLY A 263 45.45 -14.75 2.90
CA GLY A 263 46.88 -14.90 3.29
C GLY A 263 47.21 -16.30 3.75
N GLU A 264 46.34 -16.94 4.51
CA GLU A 264 46.49 -18.28 5.02
C GLU A 264 46.48 -19.34 3.88
N LEU A 265 45.62 -19.13 2.87
CA LEU A 265 45.57 -19.94 1.66
C LEU A 265 46.91 -19.89 0.90
N VAL A 266 47.48 -18.68 0.74
CA VAL A 266 48.81 -18.53 0.15
C VAL A 266 49.86 -19.23 1.00
N ARG A 267 49.84 -19.08 2.33
CA ARG A 267 50.77 -19.72 3.24
C ARG A 267 50.80 -21.26 3.08
N LEU A 268 49.61 -21.87 3.11
CA LEU A 268 49.50 -23.35 2.97
C LEU A 268 50.02 -23.85 1.62
N ILE A 269 49.78 -23.13 0.53
CA ILE A 269 50.30 -23.44 -0.79
C ILE A 269 51.82 -23.36 -0.77
N LEU A 270 52.44 -22.30 -0.22
CA LEU A 270 53.88 -22.15 -0.11
C LEU A 270 54.52 -23.21 0.74
N VAL A 271 53.89 -23.56 1.87
CA VAL A 271 54.36 -24.67 2.74
C VAL A 271 54.38 -26.00 1.97
N LYS A 272 53.35 -26.29 1.22
CA LYS A 272 53.29 -27.52 0.42
C LYS A 272 54.29 -27.51 -0.71
N MET A 273 54.44 -26.37 -1.41
CA MET A 273 55.49 -26.20 -2.45
C MET A 273 56.90 -26.41 -1.88
N ALA A 274 57.19 -25.89 -0.67
CA ALA A 274 58.47 -26.12 0.00
C ALA A 274 58.66 -27.58 0.31
N LYS A 275 57.68 -28.26 0.90
CA LYS A 275 57.75 -29.71 1.23
C LYS A 275 57.97 -30.61 0.01
N GLU A 276 57.49 -30.17 -1.17
CA GLU A 276 57.64 -30.90 -2.44
C GLU A 276 58.84 -30.42 -3.26
N ASP A 277 59.76 -29.67 -2.65
CA ASP A 277 60.99 -29.12 -3.25
C ASP A 277 60.74 -28.26 -4.52
N LEU A 278 59.58 -27.62 -4.58
CA LEU A 278 59.18 -26.73 -5.66
C LEU A 278 59.50 -25.26 -5.36
N ALA A 279 59.79 -24.92 -4.09
CA ALA A 279 60.20 -23.60 -3.66
C ALA A 279 61.12 -23.68 -2.44
N PHE A 280 61.92 -22.61 -2.22
CA PHE A 280 62.80 -22.42 -1.08
C PHE A 280 63.80 -23.58 -0.85
N LYS A 281 64.18 -24.30 -1.91
CA LYS A 281 65.10 -25.46 -1.85
C LYS A 281 64.70 -26.53 -0.79
N GLY A 282 63.34 -26.71 -0.66
CA GLY A 282 62.79 -27.64 0.32
C GLY A 282 62.74 -27.14 1.79
N HIS A 283 63.20 -25.93 2.06
CA HIS A 283 63.27 -25.42 3.42
C HIS A 283 61.97 -24.76 3.89
N THR A 284 61.56 -25.07 5.11
CA THR A 284 60.45 -24.42 5.82
C THR A 284 60.95 -23.79 7.11
N THR A 285 60.33 -22.70 7.55
CA THR A 285 60.68 -22.01 8.81
C THR A 285 59.51 -22.09 9.79
N PRO A 286 59.74 -21.96 11.10
CA PRO A 286 58.69 -21.91 12.10
C PRO A 286 57.66 -20.81 11.79
N ASP A 287 58.10 -19.65 11.31
CA ASP A 287 57.22 -18.53 10.97
C ASP A 287 56.34 -18.85 9.74
N LEU A 288 56.85 -19.48 8.70
CA LEU A 288 56.04 -19.93 7.58
C LEU A 288 55.09 -21.06 7.97
N LEU A 289 55.40 -21.90 8.93
CA LEU A 289 54.55 -22.98 9.43
C LEU A 289 53.45 -22.48 10.37
N THR A 290 53.63 -21.31 10.99
CA THR A 290 52.65 -20.75 11.95
C THR A 290 51.47 -20.10 11.26
N THR A 291 50.28 -20.56 11.61
CA THR A 291 49.01 -20.02 11.11
C THR A 291 48.88 -18.49 11.38
N GLY A 292 48.46 -17.75 10.38
CA GLY A 292 48.23 -16.30 10.48
C GLY A 292 49.49 -15.43 10.27
N HIS A 293 50.70 -16.00 10.24
CA HIS A 293 51.93 -15.23 10.00
C HIS A 293 52.02 -14.67 8.57
N PHE A 294 51.45 -15.33 7.56
CA PHE A 294 51.34 -14.78 6.22
C PHE A 294 50.07 -13.99 6.05
N GLN A 295 50.11 -12.68 6.28
CA GLN A 295 48.95 -11.80 6.24
C GLN A 295 48.48 -11.51 4.84
N THR A 296 47.19 -11.24 4.67
CA THR A 296 46.60 -10.83 3.38
C THR A 296 47.14 -9.47 2.88
N SER A 297 47.62 -8.60 3.76
CA SER A 297 48.38 -7.39 3.39
C SER A 297 49.64 -7.71 2.58
N PHE A 298 50.30 -8.85 2.86
CA PHE A 298 51.47 -9.32 2.09
C PHE A 298 51.06 -9.74 0.68
N VAL A 299 49.90 -10.38 0.50
CA VAL A 299 49.35 -10.70 -0.82
C VAL A 299 49.21 -9.44 -1.66
N SER A 300 48.65 -8.40 -1.08
CA SER A 300 48.46 -7.08 -1.75
C SER A 300 49.80 -6.41 -2.09
N ALA A 301 50.75 -6.45 -1.16
CA ALA A 301 52.08 -5.84 -1.36
C ALA A 301 52.89 -6.57 -2.47
N ILE A 302 52.87 -7.89 -2.46
CA ILE A 302 53.56 -8.72 -3.45
C ILE A 302 52.96 -8.55 -4.86
N GLU A 303 51.65 -8.51 -4.98
CA GLU A 303 50.99 -8.27 -6.28
C GLU A 303 51.13 -6.84 -6.81
N ASN A 304 51.37 -5.87 -5.94
CA ASN A 304 51.60 -4.49 -6.33
C ASN A 304 53.03 -4.24 -6.81
N ASP A 305 53.94 -5.12 -6.48
CA ASP A 305 55.35 -4.99 -6.82
C ASP A 305 55.59 -5.19 -8.31
N LYS A 306 56.15 -4.19 -8.93
CA LYS A 306 56.53 -4.16 -10.35
C LYS A 306 58.04 -4.02 -10.55
N SER A 307 58.83 -4.09 -9.45
CA SER A 307 60.30 -4.05 -9.54
C SER A 307 60.87 -5.29 -10.19
N GLU A 308 61.95 -5.16 -10.90
CA GLU A 308 62.59 -6.29 -11.60
C GLU A 308 63.04 -7.43 -10.67
N GLY A 309 63.34 -7.12 -9.38
CA GLY A 309 63.73 -8.08 -8.37
C GLY A 309 62.63 -8.54 -7.43
N LEU A 310 61.35 -8.11 -7.60
CA LEU A 310 60.25 -8.38 -6.68
C LEU A 310 60.60 -8.15 -5.20
N VAL A 311 61.15 -6.97 -4.92
CA VAL A 311 61.66 -6.55 -3.61
C VAL A 311 60.64 -6.76 -2.48
N SER A 312 59.36 -6.55 -2.75
CA SER A 312 58.30 -6.80 -1.75
C SER A 312 58.14 -8.27 -1.42
N ALA A 313 58.24 -9.15 -2.42
CA ALA A 313 58.17 -10.58 -2.19
C ALA A 313 59.39 -11.08 -1.39
N GLU A 314 60.62 -10.65 -1.78
CA GLU A 314 61.85 -10.95 -1.08
C GLU A 314 61.78 -10.48 0.38
N LYS A 315 61.37 -9.24 0.62
CA LYS A 315 61.23 -8.67 1.97
C LYS A 315 60.27 -9.47 2.86
N VAL A 316 59.11 -9.84 2.33
CA VAL A 316 58.11 -10.63 3.07
C VAL A 316 58.66 -12.02 3.38
N LEU A 317 59.27 -12.71 2.40
CA LEU A 317 59.80 -14.06 2.59
C LEU A 317 60.98 -14.07 3.55
N ARG A 318 61.89 -13.08 3.45
CA ARG A 318 62.96 -12.91 4.46
C ARG A 318 62.41 -12.61 5.85
N GLY A 319 61.33 -11.82 5.95
CA GLY A 319 60.65 -11.56 7.20
C GLY A 319 60.03 -12.81 7.86
N LEU A 320 59.74 -13.83 7.06
CA LEU A 320 59.32 -15.17 7.51
C LEU A 320 60.48 -16.14 7.75
N GLY A 321 61.74 -15.63 7.77
CA GLY A 321 62.95 -16.40 8.02
C GLY A 321 63.46 -17.26 6.85
N LEU A 322 62.90 -17.07 5.63
CA LEU A 322 63.33 -17.78 4.43
C LEU A 322 64.49 -17.04 3.74
N ASP A 323 65.24 -17.78 2.93
CA ASP A 323 66.26 -17.23 2.01
C ASP A 323 65.84 -17.48 0.56
N PRO A 324 64.91 -16.60 0.01
CA PRO A 324 64.28 -16.83 -1.28
C PRO A 324 65.24 -16.51 -2.43
N SER A 325 65.22 -17.34 -3.46
CA SER A 325 65.76 -17.00 -4.79
C SER A 325 64.79 -16.07 -5.54
N GLY A 326 65.30 -15.46 -6.66
CA GLY A 326 64.43 -14.71 -7.54
C GLY A 326 63.30 -15.55 -8.12
N GLU A 327 63.50 -16.82 -8.35
CA GLU A 327 62.45 -17.76 -8.81
C GLU A 327 61.41 -18.02 -7.74
N ASP A 328 61.81 -18.12 -6.46
CA ASP A 328 60.85 -18.23 -5.34
C ASP A 328 59.98 -16.99 -5.18
N CYS A 329 60.52 -15.79 -5.42
CA CYS A 329 59.79 -14.55 -5.41
C CYS A 329 58.74 -14.50 -6.55
N VAL A 330 59.11 -14.94 -7.76
CA VAL A 330 58.18 -15.05 -8.89
C VAL A 330 57.10 -16.08 -8.64
N ALA A 331 57.47 -17.27 -8.11
CA ALA A 331 56.52 -18.31 -7.75
C ALA A 331 55.52 -17.81 -6.68
N THR A 332 55.99 -17.14 -5.64
CA THR A 332 55.15 -16.59 -4.56
C THR A 332 54.21 -15.52 -5.11
N GLN A 333 54.69 -14.59 -5.97
CA GLN A 333 53.81 -13.61 -6.62
C GLN A 333 52.74 -14.32 -7.47
N ARG A 334 53.09 -15.39 -8.16
CA ARG A 334 52.12 -16.16 -8.96
C ARG A 334 51.06 -16.83 -8.10
N VAL A 335 51.43 -17.41 -6.95
CA VAL A 335 50.48 -17.96 -5.96
C VAL A 335 49.52 -16.88 -5.50
N CYS A 336 50.05 -15.72 -5.09
CA CYS A 336 49.22 -14.56 -4.67
C CYS A 336 48.20 -14.17 -5.77
N GLN A 337 48.66 -14.05 -7.02
CA GLN A 337 47.80 -13.69 -8.16
C GLN A 337 46.70 -14.73 -8.41
N VAL A 338 46.97 -16.01 -8.30
CA VAL A 338 45.97 -17.06 -8.55
C VAL A 338 44.92 -17.07 -7.43
N VAL A 339 45.37 -16.99 -6.19
CA VAL A 339 44.48 -17.00 -5.00
C VAL A 339 43.56 -15.78 -5.02
N SER A 340 44.10 -14.59 -5.18
CA SER A 340 43.30 -13.35 -5.22
C SER A 340 42.38 -13.28 -6.44
N THR A 341 42.80 -13.85 -7.58
CA THR A 341 41.97 -13.95 -8.79
C THR A 341 40.78 -14.88 -8.56
N ARG A 342 41.02 -16.05 -7.96
CA ARG A 342 39.95 -17.00 -7.61
C ARG A 342 38.93 -16.37 -6.70
N ALA A 343 39.36 -15.69 -5.64
CA ALA A 343 38.46 -15.01 -4.71
C ALA A 343 37.62 -13.93 -5.43
N ALA A 344 38.21 -13.10 -6.28
CA ALA A 344 37.49 -12.10 -7.04
C ALA A 344 36.47 -12.69 -8.05
N HIS A 345 36.83 -13.82 -8.67
CA HIS A 345 35.96 -14.52 -9.62
C HIS A 345 34.77 -15.21 -8.92
N LEU A 346 34.96 -15.83 -7.76
CA LEU A 346 33.89 -16.40 -6.96
C LEU A 346 32.91 -15.33 -6.49
N CYS A 347 33.40 -14.19 -6.01
CA CYS A 347 32.55 -13.02 -5.70
C CYS A 347 31.76 -12.55 -6.93
N ALA A 348 32.36 -12.56 -8.11
CA ALA A 348 31.69 -12.17 -9.35
C ALA A 348 30.54 -13.14 -9.68
N ALA A 349 30.77 -14.45 -9.56
CA ALA A 349 29.78 -15.49 -9.86
C ALA A 349 28.52 -15.37 -8.97
N THR A 350 28.71 -15.10 -7.70
CA THR A 350 27.55 -14.88 -6.78
C THR A 350 26.83 -13.56 -7.06
N LEU A 351 27.55 -12.47 -7.36
CA LEU A 351 26.93 -11.21 -7.77
C LEU A 351 26.14 -11.34 -9.08
N VAL A 352 26.57 -12.18 -10.00
CA VAL A 352 25.85 -12.47 -11.26
C VAL A 352 24.45 -13.04 -10.98
N SER A 353 24.31 -13.91 -9.99
CA SER A 353 23.01 -14.47 -9.57
C SER A 353 22.08 -13.37 -9.08
N VAL A 354 22.58 -12.49 -8.22
CA VAL A 354 21.81 -11.34 -7.70
C VAL A 354 21.38 -10.40 -8.82
N LEU A 355 22.28 -10.10 -9.76
CA LEU A 355 21.96 -9.23 -10.90
C LEU A 355 20.90 -9.82 -11.82
N ARG A 356 20.97 -11.13 -12.06
CA ARG A 356 19.93 -11.85 -12.81
C ARG A 356 18.62 -11.85 -12.09
N GLN A 357 18.60 -12.10 -10.77
CA GLN A 357 17.39 -11.99 -9.94
C GLN A 357 16.72 -10.61 -10.10
N ILE A 358 17.49 -9.54 -9.91
CA ILE A 358 16.97 -8.17 -10.03
C ILE A 358 16.45 -7.87 -11.45
N ARG A 359 17.14 -8.35 -12.48
CA ARG A 359 16.71 -8.19 -13.88
C ARG A 359 15.41 -8.92 -14.16
N ASP A 360 15.30 -10.17 -13.72
CA ASP A 360 14.13 -11.02 -13.90
C ASP A 360 12.92 -10.45 -13.15
N ASN A 361 13.13 -9.97 -11.92
CA ASN A 361 12.08 -9.30 -11.13
C ASN A 361 11.51 -8.05 -11.83
N LYS A 362 12.37 -7.32 -12.56
CA LYS A 362 11.96 -6.14 -13.31
C LYS A 362 11.41 -6.45 -14.70
N ALA A 363 11.42 -7.73 -15.12
CA ALA A 363 11.10 -8.17 -16.47
C ALA A 363 11.82 -7.32 -17.55
N ALA A 364 13.09 -6.98 -17.31
CA ALA A 364 13.89 -6.10 -18.15
C ALA A 364 14.81 -6.90 -19.06
N GLU A 365 14.83 -6.58 -20.35
CA GLU A 365 15.79 -7.17 -21.30
C GLU A 365 17.23 -6.76 -20.94
N ARG A 366 17.40 -5.53 -20.48
CA ARG A 366 18.68 -4.98 -20.03
C ARG A 366 18.55 -4.30 -18.66
N LEU A 367 19.38 -4.71 -17.71
CA LEU A 367 19.43 -4.12 -16.38
C LEU A 367 20.50 -3.01 -16.31
N ARG A 368 20.11 -1.81 -15.86
CA ARG A 368 21.05 -0.79 -15.41
C ARG A 368 20.98 -0.67 -13.89
N THR A 369 22.10 -0.88 -13.21
CA THR A 369 22.14 -0.86 -11.73
C THR A 369 23.49 -0.42 -11.19
N THR A 370 23.51 -0.05 -9.90
CA THR A 370 24.74 0.31 -9.18
C THR A 370 24.92 -0.63 -7.99
N ILE A 371 26.13 -1.15 -7.82
CA ILE A 371 26.54 -1.95 -6.67
C ILE A 371 27.42 -1.06 -5.78
N GLY A 372 26.98 -0.83 -4.55
CA GLY A 372 27.80 -0.24 -3.48
C GLY A 372 28.72 -1.31 -2.90
N VAL A 373 30.04 -1.04 -2.85
CA VAL A 373 31.02 -1.99 -2.32
C VAL A 373 31.87 -1.34 -1.25
N ASP A 374 31.96 -1.98 -0.10
CA ASP A 374 32.88 -1.65 0.99
C ASP A 374 33.80 -2.83 1.26
N GLY A 375 34.86 -2.63 2.03
CA GLY A 375 35.78 -3.67 2.48
C GLY A 375 37.24 -3.42 2.08
N SER A 376 38.16 -3.81 2.99
CA SER A 376 39.59 -3.54 2.87
C SER A 376 40.23 -4.26 1.67
N VAL A 377 39.83 -5.47 1.34
CA VAL A 377 40.36 -6.21 0.17
C VAL A 377 39.97 -5.48 -1.13
N TYR A 378 38.70 -5.07 -1.26
CA TYR A 378 38.24 -4.34 -2.44
C TYR A 378 38.93 -2.98 -2.58
N LYS A 379 39.17 -2.27 -1.47
CA LYS A 379 39.76 -0.92 -1.46
C LYS A 379 41.28 -0.94 -1.68
N ASN A 380 41.98 -1.88 -1.05
CA ASN A 380 43.43 -1.81 -0.89
C ASN A 380 44.17 -2.80 -1.77
N HIS A 381 43.55 -3.88 -2.25
CA HIS A 381 44.23 -4.83 -3.11
C HIS A 381 44.34 -4.30 -4.56
N PRO A 382 45.54 -4.31 -5.18
CA PRO A 382 45.79 -3.60 -6.44
C PRO A 382 44.95 -4.05 -7.64
N GLN A 383 44.57 -5.31 -7.69
CA GLN A 383 43.89 -5.91 -8.83
C GLN A 383 42.50 -6.51 -8.53
N PHE A 384 42.10 -6.66 -7.28
CA PHE A 384 40.89 -7.38 -6.92
C PHE A 384 39.63 -6.75 -7.53
N ALA A 385 39.44 -5.44 -7.34
CA ALA A 385 38.30 -4.71 -7.89
C ALA A 385 38.23 -4.82 -9.43
N ARG A 386 39.38 -4.67 -10.12
CA ARG A 386 39.45 -4.77 -11.59
C ARG A 386 39.06 -6.16 -12.08
N ARG A 387 39.54 -7.24 -11.40
CA ARG A 387 39.21 -8.62 -11.73
C ARG A 387 37.72 -8.90 -11.52
N LEU A 388 37.17 -8.47 -10.39
CA LEU A 388 35.75 -8.56 -10.07
C LEU A 388 34.88 -7.90 -11.13
N HIS A 389 35.15 -6.63 -11.43
CA HIS A 389 34.37 -5.87 -12.43
C HIS A 389 34.45 -6.49 -13.84
N LYS A 390 35.65 -6.93 -14.26
CA LYS A 390 35.85 -7.55 -15.56
C LYS A 390 35.06 -8.85 -15.67
N MET A 391 35.03 -9.64 -14.59
CA MET A 391 34.36 -10.95 -14.59
C MET A 391 32.84 -10.76 -14.55
N VAL A 392 32.29 -9.84 -13.73
CA VAL A 392 30.85 -9.54 -13.73
C VAL A 392 30.39 -9.13 -15.13
N ARG A 393 31.08 -8.19 -15.77
CA ARG A 393 30.72 -7.74 -17.14
C ARG A 393 30.80 -8.86 -18.17
N ARG A 394 31.72 -9.82 -17.99
CA ARG A 394 31.86 -10.97 -18.89
C ARG A 394 30.74 -11.97 -18.76
N LEU A 395 30.31 -12.25 -17.53
CA LEU A 395 29.30 -13.27 -17.23
C LEU A 395 27.83 -12.76 -17.41
N VAL A 396 27.59 -11.44 -17.33
CA VAL A 396 26.27 -10.81 -17.56
C VAL A 396 26.41 -9.57 -18.45
N PRO A 397 26.62 -9.75 -19.76
CA PRO A 397 26.81 -8.64 -20.70
C PRO A 397 25.53 -7.79 -20.90
N ASP A 398 24.39 -8.33 -20.55
CA ASP A 398 23.07 -7.71 -20.56
C ASP A 398 22.80 -6.82 -19.32
N CYS A 399 23.76 -6.76 -18.40
CA CYS A 399 23.69 -5.88 -17.23
C CYS A 399 24.74 -4.76 -17.32
N ASP A 400 24.29 -3.51 -17.38
CA ASP A 400 25.14 -2.32 -17.25
C ASP A 400 25.34 -1.99 -15.76
N VAL A 401 26.45 -2.45 -15.21
CA VAL A 401 26.74 -2.40 -13.78
C VAL A 401 27.78 -1.33 -13.47
N ARG A 402 27.41 -0.35 -12.67
CA ARG A 402 28.32 0.63 -12.07
C ARG A 402 28.71 0.16 -10.66
N PHE A 403 29.99 0.14 -10.35
CA PHE A 403 30.48 -0.10 -9.00
C PHE A 403 30.81 1.22 -8.31
N LEU A 404 30.26 1.43 -7.14
CA LEU A 404 30.48 2.61 -6.32
C LEU A 404 31.23 2.20 -5.04
N ARG A 405 32.42 2.75 -4.84
CA ARG A 405 33.17 2.54 -3.60
C ARG A 405 32.52 3.32 -2.48
N SER A 406 32.15 2.64 -1.39
CA SER A 406 31.65 3.30 -0.19
C SER A 406 32.80 3.80 0.68
N GLU A 407 32.67 5.04 1.13
CA GLU A 407 33.52 5.61 2.19
C GLU A 407 32.74 5.53 3.49
N ASP A 408 33.17 4.68 4.42
CA ASP A 408 32.50 4.42 5.70
C ASP A 408 31.04 3.94 5.56
N GLY A 409 30.85 2.86 4.78
CA GLY A 409 29.51 2.38 4.36
C GLY A 409 28.65 1.89 5.51
N SER A 410 29.20 1.18 6.47
CA SER A 410 28.41 0.59 7.56
C SER A 410 27.87 1.64 8.54
N GLY A 411 28.74 2.51 9.09
CA GLY A 411 28.31 3.52 10.04
C GLY A 411 27.40 4.58 9.43
N LYS A 412 27.81 5.16 8.29
CA LYS A 412 26.98 6.09 7.52
C LYS A 412 25.67 5.46 7.08
N GLY A 413 25.72 4.18 6.65
CA GLY A 413 24.56 3.41 6.25
C GLY A 413 23.55 3.23 7.39
N ALA A 414 24.01 2.89 8.60
CA ALA A 414 23.15 2.78 9.78
C ALA A 414 22.43 4.09 10.09
N ALA A 415 23.13 5.23 10.08
CA ALA A 415 22.52 6.54 10.27
C ALA A 415 21.50 6.86 9.18
N MET A 416 21.80 6.55 7.90
CA MET A 416 20.88 6.80 6.81
C MET A 416 19.63 5.89 6.86
N VAL A 417 19.77 4.62 7.25
CA VAL A 417 18.61 3.74 7.51
C VAL A 417 17.77 4.30 8.65
N THR A 418 18.39 4.78 9.70
CA THR A 418 17.69 5.43 10.83
C THR A 418 16.98 6.71 10.37
N ALA A 419 17.60 7.53 9.54
CA ALA A 419 17.00 8.74 8.98
C ALA A 419 15.77 8.41 8.12
N VAL A 420 15.86 7.37 7.25
CA VAL A 420 14.72 6.86 6.47
C VAL A 420 13.63 6.33 7.40
N ALA A 421 13.98 5.50 8.39
CA ALA A 421 13.01 4.94 9.33
C ALA A 421 12.28 6.02 10.14
N TYR A 422 13.03 7.02 10.64
CA TYR A 422 12.47 8.15 11.36
C TYR A 422 11.53 8.99 10.47
N ARG A 423 11.96 9.30 9.25
CA ARG A 423 11.13 9.97 8.26
C ARG A 423 9.83 9.20 8.00
N LEU A 424 9.93 7.90 7.71
CA LEU A 424 8.75 7.05 7.45
C LEU A 424 7.82 6.97 8.66
N ALA A 425 8.37 6.85 9.88
CA ALA A 425 7.57 6.82 11.11
C ALA A 425 6.86 8.17 11.34
N THR A 426 7.55 9.30 11.15
CA THR A 426 6.97 10.63 11.26
C THR A 426 5.90 10.86 10.19
N GLN A 427 6.18 10.50 8.95
CA GLN A 427 5.22 10.57 7.86
C GLN A 427 4.00 9.66 8.12
N HIS A 428 4.21 8.44 8.62
CA HIS A 428 3.13 7.55 8.99
C HIS A 428 2.26 8.13 10.10
N ALA A 429 2.85 8.66 11.17
CA ALA A 429 2.12 9.29 12.26
C ALA A 429 1.28 10.49 11.76
N GLU A 430 1.84 11.32 10.89
CA GLU A 430 1.13 12.47 10.32
C GLU A 430 0.00 12.01 9.38
N ARG A 431 0.23 10.98 8.56
CA ARG A 431 -0.81 10.35 7.72
C ARG A 431 -1.95 9.82 8.57
N GLN A 432 -1.63 9.03 9.61
CA GLN A 432 -2.64 8.46 10.50
C GLN A 432 -3.42 9.52 11.25
N ARG A 433 -2.79 10.59 11.72
CA ARG A 433 -3.48 11.71 12.37
C ARG A 433 -4.59 12.31 11.49
N VAL A 434 -4.33 12.46 10.19
CA VAL A 434 -5.34 12.97 9.23
C VAL A 434 -6.42 11.92 8.97
N LEU A 435 -6.03 10.67 8.77
CA LEU A 435 -6.98 9.59 8.47
C LEU A 435 -7.84 9.21 9.68
N ASP A 436 -7.32 9.31 10.90
CA ASP A 436 -8.06 9.04 12.13
C ASP A 436 -9.21 10.01 12.35
N ALA A 437 -9.09 11.26 11.88
CA ALA A 437 -10.19 12.21 11.88
C ALA A 437 -11.38 11.79 10.97
N LEU A 438 -11.14 10.89 10.03
CA LEU A 438 -12.15 10.32 9.13
C LEU A 438 -12.69 8.98 9.64
N ARG A 439 -12.06 8.36 10.63
CA ARG A 439 -12.48 7.08 11.23
C ARG A 439 -13.43 7.33 12.39
N LEU A 440 -14.71 6.99 12.20
CA LEU A 440 -15.71 7.20 13.22
C LEU A 440 -15.75 6.01 14.21
N SER A 441 -15.76 6.31 15.50
CA SER A 441 -15.97 5.32 16.54
C SER A 441 -17.44 4.90 16.62
N ARG A 442 -17.70 3.78 17.29
CA ARG A 442 -19.07 3.32 17.52
C ARG A 442 -19.90 4.33 18.30
N GLU A 443 -19.32 4.99 19.29
CA GLU A 443 -19.96 6.03 20.09
C GLU A 443 -20.35 7.24 19.22
N GLN A 444 -19.47 7.65 18.33
CA GLN A 444 -19.75 8.74 17.37
C GLN A 444 -20.89 8.36 16.40
N LEU A 445 -20.92 7.14 15.92
CA LEU A 445 -22.00 6.65 15.06
C LEU A 445 -23.35 6.54 15.79
N LEU A 446 -23.35 6.15 17.07
CA LEU A 446 -24.54 6.19 17.92
C LEU A 446 -25.05 7.62 18.13
N GLU A 447 -24.14 8.58 18.26
CA GLU A 447 -24.50 9.99 18.36
C GLU A 447 -25.10 10.53 17.05
N VAL A 448 -24.52 10.17 15.88
CA VAL A 448 -25.11 10.48 14.58
C VAL A 448 -26.54 9.90 14.47
N LYS A 449 -26.72 8.62 14.84
CA LYS A 449 -28.04 7.95 14.89
C LYS A 449 -29.02 8.73 15.77
N ARG A 450 -28.61 9.13 16.96
CA ARG A 450 -29.43 9.88 17.92
C ARG A 450 -29.89 11.23 17.33
N ARG A 451 -28.94 12.01 16.82
CA ARG A 451 -29.21 13.33 16.19
C ARG A 451 -30.11 13.21 14.96
N MET A 452 -29.91 12.18 14.14
CA MET A 452 -30.79 11.90 12.99
C MET A 452 -32.21 11.59 13.46
N GLY A 453 -32.38 10.80 14.51
CA GLY A 453 -33.69 10.50 15.09
C GLY A 453 -34.41 11.75 15.65
N GLU A 454 -33.65 12.68 16.24
CA GLU A 454 -34.19 13.97 16.69
C GLU A 454 -34.66 14.85 15.52
N GLU A 455 -33.88 14.93 14.46
CA GLU A 455 -34.26 15.70 13.26
C GLU A 455 -35.44 15.07 12.52
N ILE A 456 -35.57 13.73 12.51
CA ILE A 456 -36.76 13.04 12.00
C ILE A 456 -38.02 13.50 12.79
N ASN A 457 -37.95 13.49 14.12
CA ASN A 457 -39.06 13.92 14.95
C ASN A 457 -39.41 15.39 14.75
N ARG A 458 -38.42 16.28 14.63
CA ARG A 458 -38.60 17.70 14.33
C ARG A 458 -39.27 17.92 12.97
N GLY A 459 -38.86 17.15 11.95
CA GLY A 459 -39.44 17.24 10.62
C GLY A 459 -40.89 16.73 10.51
N LEU A 460 -41.30 15.81 11.36
CA LEU A 460 -42.68 15.28 11.43
C LEU A 460 -43.63 16.18 12.17
N ALA A 461 -43.13 16.96 13.14
CA ALA A 461 -43.97 17.83 14.00
C ALA A 461 -44.25 19.16 13.31
N LYS A 462 -45.51 19.61 13.28
CA LYS A 462 -46.00 20.82 12.61
C LYS A 462 -45.28 22.10 13.08
N GLU A 463 -45.00 22.21 14.37
CA GLU A 463 -44.38 23.42 14.94
C GLU A 463 -42.91 23.60 14.59
N SER A 464 -42.19 22.51 14.34
CA SER A 464 -40.71 22.51 14.10
C SER A 464 -40.32 22.12 12.69
N HIS A 465 -41.27 21.76 11.84
CA HIS A 465 -41.02 21.26 10.48
C HIS A 465 -40.14 22.21 9.64
N ASP A 466 -40.53 23.51 9.61
CA ASP A 466 -39.82 24.52 8.80
C ASP A 466 -38.35 24.67 9.20
N GLN A 467 -38.03 24.42 10.48
CA GLN A 467 -36.70 24.55 11.05
C GLN A 467 -35.92 23.26 10.98
N ALA A 468 -36.56 22.12 10.71
CA ALA A 468 -35.84 20.84 10.62
C ALA A 468 -34.98 20.74 9.37
N THR A 469 -33.78 20.16 9.52
CA THR A 469 -32.88 19.89 8.38
C THR A 469 -33.35 18.68 7.57
N VAL A 470 -33.85 17.65 8.23
CA VAL A 470 -34.52 16.51 7.58
C VAL A 470 -35.97 16.83 7.38
N LYS A 471 -36.41 17.01 6.15
CA LYS A 471 -37.72 17.65 5.82
C LYS A 471 -38.94 16.78 6.04
N MET A 472 -38.82 15.47 6.04
CA MET A 472 -39.94 14.55 6.32
C MET A 472 -41.22 14.91 5.51
N LEU A 473 -41.08 14.99 4.19
CA LEU A 473 -42.14 15.44 3.30
C LEU A 473 -43.20 14.33 3.12
N PRO A 474 -44.52 14.63 3.39
CA PRO A 474 -45.59 13.68 3.11
C PRO A 474 -45.69 13.37 1.62
N THR A 475 -45.85 12.12 1.25
CA THR A 475 -45.90 11.67 -0.16
C THR A 475 -47.30 11.26 -0.59
N TYR A 476 -48.24 11.16 0.33
CA TYR A 476 -49.61 10.67 0.14
C TYR A 476 -49.69 9.22 -0.37
N VAL A 477 -48.59 8.49 -0.38
CA VAL A 477 -48.54 7.03 -0.63
C VAL A 477 -48.87 6.34 0.66
N ARG A 478 -50.06 5.71 0.77
CA ARG A 478 -50.59 5.13 2.01
C ARG A 478 -50.49 3.62 2.10
N SER A 479 -50.15 2.95 1.00
CA SER A 479 -49.96 1.48 0.99
C SER A 479 -48.91 1.05 -0.02
N THR A 480 -48.34 -0.11 0.24
CA THR A 480 -47.41 -0.80 -0.67
C THR A 480 -48.17 -1.74 -1.60
N PRO A 481 -47.59 -2.21 -2.71
CA PRO A 481 -48.21 -3.22 -3.58
C PRO A 481 -48.52 -4.49 -2.83
N ASP A 482 -49.70 -5.07 -3.05
CA ASP A 482 -50.15 -6.35 -2.45
C ASP A 482 -50.18 -7.52 -3.46
N GLY A 483 -49.92 -7.20 -4.76
CA GLY A 483 -49.87 -8.18 -5.86
C GLY A 483 -51.22 -8.41 -6.51
N THR A 484 -52.24 -7.62 -6.21
CA THR A 484 -53.53 -7.67 -6.91
C THR A 484 -53.56 -6.68 -8.10
N GLU A 485 -52.52 -5.81 -8.14
CA GLU A 485 -52.38 -4.79 -9.20
C GLU A 485 -52.27 -5.44 -10.57
N HIS A 486 -52.95 -4.87 -11.54
CA HIS A 486 -52.88 -5.27 -12.93
C HIS A 486 -53.20 -4.13 -13.90
N GLY A 487 -52.63 -4.14 -15.08
CA GLY A 487 -52.81 -3.13 -16.10
C GLY A 487 -51.52 -2.74 -16.83
N ASP A 488 -51.67 -1.80 -17.75
CA ASP A 488 -50.57 -1.17 -18.46
C ASP A 488 -50.44 0.27 -17.97
N PHE A 489 -49.23 0.63 -17.52
CA PHE A 489 -48.93 1.92 -16.90
C PHE A 489 -47.74 2.56 -17.59
N LEU A 490 -47.86 3.88 -17.87
CA LEU A 490 -46.71 4.65 -18.31
C LEU A 490 -45.99 5.22 -17.08
N ALA A 491 -44.69 5.27 -17.14
CA ALA A 491 -43.86 5.89 -16.11
C ALA A 491 -42.82 6.82 -16.72
N LEU A 492 -42.63 7.96 -16.08
CA LEU A 492 -41.53 8.87 -16.33
C LEU A 492 -40.57 8.82 -15.16
N ASP A 493 -39.26 8.87 -15.44
CA ASP A 493 -38.24 8.98 -14.45
C ASP A 493 -37.29 10.13 -14.80
N LEU A 494 -37.44 11.25 -14.08
CA LEU A 494 -36.65 12.46 -14.23
C LEU A 494 -35.75 12.65 -13.00
N GLY A 495 -34.53 12.19 -13.08
CA GLY A 495 -33.57 12.22 -11.97
C GLY A 495 -32.23 12.91 -12.23
N GLY A 496 -31.95 13.32 -13.45
CA GLY A 496 -30.69 13.94 -13.85
C GLY A 496 -30.71 14.42 -15.30
N THR A 497 -29.55 14.50 -15.94
CA THR A 497 -29.39 14.96 -17.34
C THR A 497 -30.01 14.05 -18.38
N ASN A 498 -30.38 12.84 -17.97
CA ASN A 498 -31.16 11.92 -18.77
C ASN A 498 -32.46 11.63 -18.06
N PHE A 499 -33.49 11.38 -18.83
CA PHE A 499 -34.74 10.87 -18.30
C PHE A 499 -35.22 9.66 -19.09
N ARG A 500 -36.11 8.89 -18.50
CA ARG A 500 -36.63 7.69 -19.10
C ARG A 500 -38.14 7.74 -19.21
N VAL A 501 -38.63 7.18 -20.34
CA VAL A 501 -40.02 6.85 -20.52
C VAL A 501 -40.14 5.31 -20.51
N LEU A 502 -41.08 4.81 -19.71
CA LEU A 502 -41.26 3.38 -19.52
C LEU A 502 -42.73 3.00 -19.72
N LEU A 503 -42.98 1.88 -20.39
CA LEU A 503 -44.26 1.18 -20.36
C LEU A 503 -44.08 -0.06 -19.46
N VAL A 504 -44.86 -0.12 -18.40
CA VAL A 504 -44.81 -1.20 -17.41
C VAL A 504 -46.16 -1.95 -17.43
N ARG A 505 -46.10 -3.24 -17.77
CA ARG A 505 -47.24 -4.14 -17.79
C ARG A 505 -47.25 -4.99 -16.54
N VAL A 506 -48.16 -4.75 -15.66
CA VAL A 506 -48.35 -5.47 -14.41
C VAL A 506 -49.40 -6.57 -14.60
N ARG A 507 -49.05 -7.80 -14.32
CA ARG A 507 -49.97 -8.95 -14.40
C ARG A 507 -50.13 -9.56 -13.04
N GLY A 508 -51.30 -9.44 -12.46
CA GLY A 508 -51.69 -10.01 -11.17
C GLY A 508 -51.98 -11.51 -11.22
N GLY A 509 -52.15 -12.14 -10.04
CA GLY A 509 -52.57 -13.55 -9.91
C GLY A 509 -51.46 -14.47 -9.41
N LYS A 510 -51.62 -15.80 -9.61
CA LYS A 510 -50.68 -16.84 -9.10
C LYS A 510 -49.26 -16.76 -9.66
N ARG A 511 -49.05 -16.13 -10.82
CA ARG A 511 -47.73 -15.84 -11.41
C ARG A 511 -47.65 -14.32 -11.66
N ARG A 512 -47.22 -13.60 -10.62
CA ARG A 512 -46.92 -12.17 -10.73
C ARG A 512 -45.82 -11.99 -11.78
N SER A 513 -45.98 -11.07 -12.69
CA SER A 513 -44.94 -10.66 -13.64
C SER A 513 -45.06 -9.16 -13.93
N VAL A 514 -43.93 -8.55 -14.10
CA VAL A 514 -43.83 -7.14 -14.52
C VAL A 514 -42.95 -7.14 -15.77
N GLU A 515 -43.57 -6.77 -16.89
CA GLU A 515 -42.83 -6.57 -18.16
C GLU A 515 -42.54 -5.09 -18.34
N MET A 516 -41.34 -4.75 -18.73
CA MET A 516 -40.93 -3.35 -18.90
C MET A 516 -40.33 -3.11 -20.28
N HIS A 517 -40.79 -2.06 -20.92
CA HIS A 517 -40.13 -1.49 -22.09
C HIS A 517 -39.72 -0.07 -21.76
N ASN A 518 -38.52 0.32 -22.06
CA ASN A 518 -38.05 1.67 -21.74
C ASN A 518 -37.19 2.28 -22.86
N LYS A 519 -37.12 3.60 -22.87
CA LYS A 519 -36.23 4.37 -23.73
C LYS A 519 -35.67 5.54 -22.93
N ILE A 520 -34.36 5.77 -23.07
CA ILE A 520 -33.63 6.85 -22.40
C ILE A 520 -33.47 8.00 -23.38
N TYR A 521 -33.70 9.19 -22.87
CA TYR A 521 -33.58 10.45 -23.62
C TYR A 521 -32.64 11.40 -22.87
N ALA A 522 -31.77 12.10 -23.61
CA ALA A 522 -30.97 13.17 -23.04
C ALA A 522 -31.79 14.48 -23.00
N ILE A 523 -31.63 15.23 -21.92
CA ILE A 523 -32.21 16.57 -21.83
C ILE A 523 -31.17 17.58 -22.31
N PRO A 524 -31.46 18.37 -23.36
CA PRO A 524 -30.56 19.45 -23.79
C PRO A 524 -30.29 20.45 -22.67
N GLN A 525 -29.07 20.95 -22.60
CA GLN A 525 -28.68 21.91 -21.57
C GLN A 525 -29.56 23.21 -21.66
N GLU A 526 -29.95 23.59 -22.87
CA GLU A 526 -30.82 24.69 -23.12
C GLU A 526 -32.20 24.52 -22.42
N ALA A 527 -32.77 23.31 -22.50
CA ALA A 527 -34.02 22.99 -21.82
C ALA A 527 -33.88 22.92 -20.29
N MET A 528 -32.74 22.44 -19.78
CA MET A 528 -32.45 22.42 -18.33
C MET A 528 -32.34 23.82 -17.72
N GLN A 529 -31.95 24.82 -18.50
CA GLN A 529 -31.67 26.20 -18.08
C GLN A 529 -32.63 27.23 -18.67
N GLY A 530 -33.51 26.83 -19.55
CA GLY A 530 -34.51 27.65 -20.23
C GLY A 530 -35.76 27.91 -19.38
N THR A 531 -36.94 27.83 -20.00
CA THR A 531 -38.20 27.93 -19.30
C THR A 531 -38.77 26.55 -18.92
N GLY A 532 -39.65 26.51 -17.91
CA GLY A 532 -40.37 25.29 -17.55
C GLY A 532 -41.24 24.78 -18.68
N GLU A 533 -41.82 25.64 -19.45
CA GLU A 533 -42.62 25.29 -20.64
C GLU A 533 -41.77 24.53 -21.67
N GLU A 534 -40.57 25.04 -22.02
CA GLU A 534 -39.65 24.39 -22.94
C GLU A 534 -39.17 23.02 -22.42
N LEU A 535 -38.93 22.90 -21.10
CA LEU A 535 -38.51 21.65 -20.48
C LEU A 535 -39.66 20.63 -20.56
N PHE A 536 -40.87 20.97 -20.16
CA PHE A 536 -41.99 20.01 -20.17
C PHE A 536 -42.47 19.69 -21.58
N ASP A 537 -42.40 20.61 -22.53
CA ASP A 537 -42.70 20.37 -23.95
C ASP A 537 -41.68 19.36 -24.56
N HIS A 538 -40.40 19.47 -24.17
CA HIS A 538 -39.40 18.50 -24.57
C HIS A 538 -39.69 17.11 -23.99
N ILE A 539 -40.09 17.00 -22.72
CA ILE A 539 -40.49 15.76 -22.07
C ILE A 539 -41.66 15.12 -22.81
N VAL A 540 -42.69 15.88 -23.12
CA VAL A 540 -43.90 15.41 -23.81
C VAL A 540 -43.57 14.98 -25.28
N HIS A 541 -42.65 15.67 -25.92
CA HIS A 541 -42.13 15.26 -27.23
C HIS A 541 -41.48 13.85 -27.17
N CYS A 542 -40.68 13.59 -26.15
CA CYS A 542 -40.06 12.29 -25.97
C CYS A 542 -41.07 11.16 -25.59
N ILE A 543 -42.13 11.52 -24.84
CA ILE A 543 -43.27 10.61 -24.58
C ILE A 543 -43.94 10.20 -25.90
N ALA A 544 -44.24 11.17 -26.78
CA ALA A 544 -44.83 10.91 -28.10
C ALA A 544 -43.98 9.96 -28.95
N ASP A 545 -42.67 10.24 -29.03
CA ASP A 545 -41.70 9.39 -29.74
C ASP A 545 -41.68 7.96 -29.18
N PHE A 546 -41.76 7.80 -27.86
CA PHE A 546 -41.82 6.50 -27.22
C PHE A 546 -43.13 5.76 -27.50
N LEU A 547 -44.29 6.45 -27.40
CA LEU A 547 -45.58 5.82 -27.70
C LEU A 547 -45.68 5.40 -29.16
N GLU A 548 -45.15 6.19 -30.07
CA GLU A 548 -45.06 5.83 -31.50
C GLU A 548 -44.13 4.60 -31.70
N TYR A 549 -42.98 4.57 -31.03
CA TYR A 549 -42.08 3.41 -31.07
C TYR A 549 -42.76 2.15 -30.54
N MET A 550 -43.59 2.26 -29.50
CA MET A 550 -44.34 1.12 -28.95
C MET A 550 -45.60 0.75 -29.76
N GLY A 551 -45.91 1.43 -30.83
CA GLY A 551 -47.14 1.25 -31.61
C GLY A 551 -48.44 1.65 -30.89
N MET A 552 -48.34 2.53 -29.87
CA MET A 552 -49.45 2.95 -29.00
C MET A 552 -49.81 4.44 -29.20
N LYS A 553 -49.66 4.96 -30.39
CA LYS A 553 -50.01 6.33 -30.73
C LYS A 553 -51.50 6.59 -30.40
N GLY A 554 -51.79 7.68 -29.68
CA GLY A 554 -53.17 8.02 -29.25
C GLY A 554 -53.68 7.19 -28.06
N ALA A 555 -52.81 6.47 -27.34
CA ALA A 555 -53.20 5.73 -26.18
C ALA A 555 -53.68 6.66 -25.03
N SER A 556 -54.68 6.15 -24.28
CA SER A 556 -55.05 6.72 -22.97
C SER A 556 -54.52 5.80 -21.87
N LEU A 557 -53.52 6.24 -21.10
CA LEU A 557 -52.88 5.46 -20.08
C LEU A 557 -52.71 6.26 -18.78
N PRO A 558 -52.85 5.61 -17.63
CA PRO A 558 -52.43 6.18 -16.37
C PRO A 558 -50.87 6.31 -16.34
N LEU A 559 -50.44 7.50 -15.91
CA LEU A 559 -49.02 7.90 -15.88
C LEU A 559 -48.56 8.15 -14.45
N GLY A 560 -47.45 7.54 -14.10
CA GLY A 560 -46.72 7.88 -12.89
C GLY A 560 -45.47 8.66 -13.22
N PHE A 561 -45.14 9.65 -12.42
CA PHE A 561 -44.03 10.55 -12.64
C PHE A 561 -43.04 10.49 -11.47
N THR A 562 -41.93 9.80 -11.67
CA THR A 562 -40.80 9.92 -10.73
C THR A 562 -40.08 11.23 -10.99
N PHE A 563 -40.11 12.08 -9.98
CA PHE A 563 -39.53 13.41 -10.00
C PHE A 563 -38.54 13.53 -8.82
N SER A 564 -37.28 13.36 -9.11
CA SER A 564 -36.19 13.23 -8.09
C SER A 564 -35.63 14.59 -7.65
N PHE A 565 -36.55 15.52 -7.32
CA PHE A 565 -36.23 16.82 -6.76
C PHE A 565 -37.15 17.09 -5.55
N PRO A 566 -36.75 17.94 -4.60
CA PRO A 566 -37.53 18.24 -3.42
C PRO A 566 -38.88 18.90 -3.82
N CYS A 567 -40.00 18.22 -3.50
CA CYS A 567 -41.34 18.71 -3.75
C CYS A 567 -42.19 18.69 -2.49
N HIS A 568 -43.00 19.72 -2.30
CA HIS A 568 -44.08 19.71 -1.34
C HIS A 568 -45.34 19.15 -1.99
N GLN A 569 -45.88 18.06 -1.45
CA GLN A 569 -47.11 17.42 -1.95
C GLN A 569 -48.29 17.72 -1.05
N ASN A 570 -49.43 18.02 -1.67
CA ASN A 570 -50.73 18.14 -0.98
C ASN A 570 -51.63 16.96 -1.32
N LYS A 571 -51.35 16.27 -2.41
CA LYS A 571 -52.01 15.04 -2.89
C LYS A 571 -51.01 14.19 -3.65
N LEU A 572 -51.39 12.94 -3.96
CA LEU A 572 -50.54 12.02 -4.73
C LEU A 572 -50.23 12.51 -6.15
N ASP A 573 -51.18 13.21 -6.77
CA ASP A 573 -51.12 13.76 -8.12
C ASP A 573 -50.79 15.27 -8.15
N GLN A 574 -50.14 15.81 -7.09
CA GLN A 574 -49.71 17.19 -6.97
C GLN A 574 -48.37 17.32 -6.31
N GLY A 575 -47.42 18.04 -6.91
CA GLY A 575 -46.10 18.26 -6.39
C GLY A 575 -45.56 19.64 -6.68
N ILE A 576 -45.47 20.48 -5.66
CA ILE A 576 -44.92 21.83 -5.78
C ILE A 576 -43.40 21.75 -5.64
N LEU A 577 -42.66 22.11 -6.68
CA LEU A 577 -41.21 22.12 -6.67
C LEU A 577 -40.68 23.16 -5.68
N LEU A 578 -39.95 22.72 -4.67
CA LEU A 578 -39.34 23.62 -3.69
C LEU A 578 -38.09 24.31 -4.24
N LYS A 579 -37.22 23.55 -4.88
CA LYS A 579 -35.98 24.06 -5.44
C LYS A 579 -35.37 23.08 -6.45
N TRP A 580 -34.81 23.61 -7.52
CA TRP A 580 -33.98 22.81 -8.44
C TRP A 580 -32.64 22.34 -7.82
N THR A 581 -32.23 21.15 -8.18
CA THR A 581 -30.96 20.57 -7.86
C THR A 581 -30.30 19.95 -9.11
N LYS A 582 -29.15 19.30 -9.00
CA LYS A 582 -28.54 18.50 -10.08
C LYS A 582 -28.26 19.26 -11.39
N GLY A 583 -28.08 20.59 -11.33
CA GLY A 583 -27.74 21.41 -12.50
C GLY A 583 -28.94 21.98 -13.28
N PHE A 584 -30.18 21.68 -12.86
CA PHE A 584 -31.38 22.32 -13.41
C PHE A 584 -31.54 23.75 -12.89
N LYS A 585 -32.09 24.64 -13.74
CA LYS A 585 -32.42 26.05 -13.43
C LYS A 585 -33.57 26.55 -14.26
N ALA A 586 -34.45 25.66 -14.76
CA ALA A 586 -35.60 26.07 -15.58
C ALA A 586 -36.48 27.05 -14.81
N THR A 587 -36.78 28.21 -15.43
CA THR A 587 -37.57 29.29 -14.83
C THR A 587 -39.05 28.96 -14.85
N GLY A 588 -39.81 29.48 -13.87
CA GLY A 588 -41.25 29.26 -13.80
C GLY A 588 -41.68 27.88 -13.34
N CYS A 589 -40.79 27.14 -12.63
CA CYS A 589 -41.09 25.83 -12.04
C CYS A 589 -41.04 25.84 -10.52
N GLU A 590 -40.08 26.58 -9.92
CA GLU A 590 -39.97 26.63 -8.45
C GLU A 590 -41.19 27.37 -7.87
N GLY A 591 -41.88 26.76 -6.92
CA GLY A 591 -43.13 27.21 -6.35
C GLY A 591 -44.39 26.80 -7.13
N GLU A 592 -44.23 26.13 -8.29
CA GLU A 592 -45.32 25.66 -9.13
C GLU A 592 -45.49 24.14 -9.03
N ASP A 593 -46.73 23.67 -9.35
CA ASP A 593 -47.04 22.24 -9.38
C ASP A 593 -46.52 21.60 -10.68
N VAL A 594 -45.53 20.74 -10.57
CA VAL A 594 -44.90 20.07 -11.71
C VAL A 594 -45.84 19.12 -12.47
N VAL A 595 -46.87 18.61 -11.79
CA VAL A 595 -47.92 17.80 -12.45
C VAL A 595 -48.82 18.68 -13.33
N SER A 596 -49.17 19.86 -12.89
CA SER A 596 -49.91 20.84 -13.70
C SER A 596 -49.08 21.24 -14.91
N LEU A 597 -47.78 21.55 -14.75
CA LEU A 597 -46.91 21.88 -15.88
C LEU A 597 -46.82 20.75 -16.91
N LEU A 598 -46.77 19.50 -16.46
CA LEU A 598 -46.76 18.33 -17.33
C LEU A 598 -48.10 18.14 -18.04
N LYS A 599 -49.25 18.28 -17.32
CA LYS A 599 -50.59 18.22 -17.90
C LYS A 599 -50.81 19.29 -18.96
N ASP A 600 -50.39 20.50 -18.69
CA ASP A 600 -50.49 21.62 -19.66
C ASP A 600 -49.68 21.35 -20.93
N ALA A 601 -48.49 20.77 -20.80
CA ALA A 601 -47.66 20.38 -21.95
C ALA A 601 -48.29 19.23 -22.74
N ILE A 602 -48.92 18.25 -22.07
CA ILE A 602 -49.70 17.17 -22.74
C ILE A 602 -50.84 17.75 -23.50
N HIS A 603 -51.61 18.67 -22.91
CA HIS A 603 -52.75 19.33 -23.59
C HIS A 603 -52.31 20.17 -24.77
N ARG A 604 -51.23 20.93 -24.69
CA ARG A 604 -50.70 21.69 -25.84
C ARG A 604 -50.39 20.83 -27.05
N ARG A 605 -50.04 19.56 -26.84
CA ARG A 605 -49.65 18.67 -27.89
C ARG A 605 -50.81 17.96 -28.58
N GLU A 606 -51.90 17.67 -27.90
CA GLU A 606 -53.15 17.07 -28.43
C GLU A 606 -52.99 15.72 -29.16
N GLU A 607 -51.91 14.99 -28.95
CA GLU A 607 -51.61 13.71 -29.64
C GLU A 607 -52.07 12.47 -28.90
N PHE A 608 -52.25 12.54 -27.57
CA PHE A 608 -52.63 11.45 -26.66
C PHE A 608 -53.23 11.99 -25.38
N ASP A 609 -53.94 11.14 -24.65
CA ASP A 609 -54.52 11.48 -23.33
C ASP A 609 -53.86 10.65 -22.25
N LEU A 610 -53.17 11.29 -21.30
CA LEU A 610 -52.48 10.63 -20.20
C LEU A 610 -52.99 11.20 -18.88
N ASP A 611 -53.51 10.30 -18.03
CA ASP A 611 -53.93 10.64 -16.68
C ASP A 611 -52.74 10.60 -15.74
N VAL A 612 -52.18 11.72 -15.35
CA VAL A 612 -51.10 11.80 -14.38
C VAL A 612 -51.65 11.53 -12.98
N VAL A 613 -51.50 10.31 -12.53
CA VAL A 613 -52.11 9.77 -11.30
C VAL A 613 -51.20 9.98 -10.08
N ALA A 614 -49.90 10.00 -10.26
CA ALA A 614 -48.96 10.09 -9.17
C ALA A 614 -47.68 10.83 -9.56
N VAL A 615 -47.18 11.68 -8.66
CA VAL A 615 -45.79 12.17 -8.67
C VAL A 615 -45.07 11.65 -7.42
N VAL A 616 -43.89 11.10 -7.60
CA VAL A 616 -43.16 10.43 -6.50
C VAL A 616 -41.67 10.69 -6.58
N ASN A 617 -41.01 10.63 -5.43
CA ASN A 617 -39.57 10.65 -5.36
C ASN A 617 -38.99 9.26 -5.72
N ASP A 618 -37.75 9.22 -6.19
CA ASP A 618 -37.05 7.97 -6.56
C ASP A 618 -36.88 6.98 -5.40
N THR A 619 -36.76 7.47 -4.16
CA THR A 619 -36.73 6.61 -2.96
C THR A 619 -38.04 5.87 -2.75
N VAL A 620 -39.15 6.55 -2.95
CA VAL A 620 -40.51 5.98 -2.86
C VAL A 620 -40.68 4.91 -3.93
N GLY A 621 -40.24 5.21 -5.17
CA GLY A 621 -40.25 4.27 -6.27
C GLY A 621 -39.44 3.00 -5.97
N THR A 622 -38.26 3.18 -5.38
CA THR A 622 -37.39 2.05 -4.96
C THR A 622 -38.08 1.19 -3.89
N MET A 623 -38.68 1.82 -2.86
CA MET A 623 -39.44 1.11 -1.83
C MET A 623 -40.59 0.30 -2.44
N MET A 624 -41.35 0.87 -3.34
CA MET A 624 -42.51 0.21 -3.96
C MET A 624 -42.09 -0.94 -4.90
N THR A 625 -40.99 -0.76 -5.63
CA THR A 625 -40.44 -1.84 -6.47
C THR A 625 -40.04 -3.06 -5.64
N CYS A 626 -39.31 -2.83 -4.54
CA CYS A 626 -38.91 -3.90 -3.62
C CYS A 626 -40.11 -4.41 -2.81
N GLY A 627 -41.08 -3.56 -2.46
CA GLY A 627 -42.30 -3.95 -1.77
C GLY A 627 -43.22 -4.88 -2.59
N TYR A 628 -43.17 -4.80 -3.91
CA TYR A 628 -43.84 -5.74 -4.79
C TYR A 628 -43.25 -7.17 -4.70
N GLU A 629 -41.94 -7.25 -4.45
CA GLU A 629 -41.22 -8.52 -4.30
C GLU A 629 -41.28 -9.04 -2.87
N ASP A 630 -41.14 -8.14 -1.87
CA ASP A 630 -41.15 -8.47 -0.44
C ASP A 630 -42.07 -7.49 0.34
N PRO A 631 -43.22 -7.99 0.84
CA PRO A 631 -44.18 -7.16 1.59
C PRO A 631 -43.64 -6.54 2.89
N LEU A 632 -42.48 -7.01 3.39
CA LEU A 632 -41.79 -6.41 4.54
C LEU A 632 -40.98 -5.17 4.16
N CYS A 633 -40.92 -4.80 2.88
CA CYS A 633 -40.19 -3.62 2.43
C CYS A 633 -41.00 -2.35 2.71
N GLU A 634 -40.58 -1.61 3.72
CA GLU A 634 -41.20 -0.36 4.17
C GLU A 634 -40.20 0.81 4.22
N VAL A 635 -38.99 0.62 3.74
CA VAL A 635 -37.95 1.65 3.64
C VAL A 635 -37.37 1.65 2.24
N GLY A 636 -37.23 2.81 1.63
CA GLY A 636 -36.53 3.01 0.36
C GLY A 636 -35.29 3.85 0.55
N LEU A 637 -34.17 3.42 -0.01
CA LEU A 637 -32.88 4.07 0.12
C LEU A 637 -32.20 4.23 -1.23
N ILE A 638 -31.75 5.43 -1.54
CA ILE A 638 -30.90 5.73 -2.69
C ILE A 638 -29.49 6.10 -2.21
N VAL A 639 -28.49 5.39 -2.74
CA VAL A 639 -27.06 5.70 -2.53
C VAL A 639 -26.34 5.63 -3.88
N GLY A 640 -26.36 6.74 -4.57
CA GLY A 640 -25.79 6.86 -5.93
C GLY A 640 -25.06 8.18 -6.11
N THR A 641 -25.38 8.94 -7.14
CA THR A 641 -24.87 10.30 -7.37
C THR A 641 -25.26 11.21 -6.20
N GLY A 642 -26.51 11.12 -5.72
CA GLY A 642 -27.01 11.69 -4.49
C GLY A 642 -27.38 10.61 -3.49
N THR A 643 -27.93 11.01 -2.34
CA THR A 643 -28.47 10.09 -1.32
C THR A 643 -29.75 10.64 -0.72
N ASN A 644 -30.74 9.76 -0.61
CA ASN A 644 -32.01 10.08 0.03
C ASN A 644 -32.66 8.79 0.57
N ALA A 645 -33.62 8.94 1.49
CA ALA A 645 -34.39 7.83 2.03
C ALA A 645 -35.88 8.20 2.21
N CYS A 646 -36.73 7.18 2.19
CA CYS A 646 -38.13 7.26 2.58
C CYS A 646 -38.53 6.05 3.43
N TYR A 647 -39.59 6.17 4.21
CA TYR A 647 -40.13 5.03 4.96
C TYR A 647 -41.63 5.21 5.25
N MET A 648 -42.30 4.10 5.63
CA MET A 648 -43.69 4.11 6.03
C MET A 648 -43.84 4.54 7.50
N GLU A 649 -44.26 5.77 7.74
CA GLU A 649 -44.53 6.32 9.07
C GLU A 649 -46.01 6.10 9.49
N GLU A 650 -46.27 5.97 10.78
CA GLU A 650 -47.62 5.92 11.33
C GLU A 650 -48.28 7.32 11.24
N MET A 651 -49.51 7.40 10.73
CA MET A 651 -50.18 8.69 10.48
C MET A 651 -50.29 9.59 11.72
N GLN A 652 -50.46 9.01 12.92
CA GLN A 652 -50.49 9.74 14.18
C GLN A 652 -49.23 10.55 14.48
N ASN A 653 -48.09 10.22 13.83
CA ASN A 653 -46.82 10.92 13.97
C ASN A 653 -46.62 12.00 12.86
N VAL A 654 -47.47 12.02 11.84
CA VAL A 654 -47.30 12.93 10.68
C VAL A 654 -48.26 14.14 10.89
N GLU A 655 -47.87 15.09 11.73
CA GLU A 655 -48.70 16.24 12.11
C GLU A 655 -48.99 17.22 10.95
N LEU A 656 -48.28 17.05 9.82
CA LEU A 656 -48.45 17.87 8.65
C LEU A 656 -49.68 17.53 7.81
N VAL A 657 -50.30 16.37 8.06
CA VAL A 657 -51.46 15.89 7.29
C VAL A 657 -52.58 15.51 8.27
N GLU A 658 -53.81 15.85 7.93
CA GLU A 658 -54.98 15.52 8.75
C GLU A 658 -55.26 14.00 8.73
N GLY A 659 -55.61 13.46 9.89
CA GLY A 659 -56.00 12.06 10.10
C GLY A 659 -54.94 11.23 10.83
N ASP A 660 -55.40 10.37 11.72
CA ASP A 660 -54.55 9.61 12.66
C ASP A 660 -54.45 8.12 12.29
N GLU A 661 -55.26 7.63 11.34
CA GLU A 661 -55.33 6.20 11.03
C GLU A 661 -54.44 5.77 9.87
N GLY A 662 -53.85 4.62 10.02
CA GLY A 662 -53.01 3.99 9.01
C GLY A 662 -51.57 4.53 8.93
N ARG A 663 -50.99 4.42 7.77
CA ARG A 663 -49.60 4.80 7.52
C ARG A 663 -49.45 5.63 6.25
N MET A 664 -48.37 6.38 6.16
CA MET A 664 -48.01 7.13 4.98
C MET A 664 -46.50 7.07 4.74
N CYS A 665 -46.09 6.90 3.50
CA CYS A 665 -44.70 7.05 3.13
C CYS A 665 -44.28 8.52 3.27
N VAL A 666 -43.15 8.74 3.93
CA VAL A 666 -42.55 10.05 4.13
C VAL A 666 -41.21 10.09 3.41
N ASN A 667 -41.02 11.08 2.53
CA ASN A 667 -39.73 11.35 1.87
C ASN A 667 -38.89 12.21 2.81
N MET A 668 -37.77 11.68 3.26
CA MET A 668 -37.00 12.31 4.31
C MET A 668 -36.24 13.55 3.87
N GLU A 669 -35.73 13.59 2.63
CA GLU A 669 -34.75 14.59 2.16
C GLU A 669 -33.57 14.72 3.13
N TRP A 670 -33.03 13.59 3.55
CA TRP A 670 -32.02 13.52 4.60
C TRP A 670 -30.65 14.07 4.21
N GLY A 671 -30.43 14.38 2.92
CA GLY A 671 -29.20 15.00 2.43
C GLY A 671 -28.86 16.32 3.14
N ALA A 672 -29.89 17.04 3.61
CA ALA A 672 -29.77 18.31 4.32
C ALA A 672 -29.44 18.15 5.82
N PHE A 673 -29.42 16.94 6.36
CA PHE A 673 -28.97 16.69 7.74
C PHE A 673 -27.57 17.27 7.98
N GLY A 674 -27.39 18.02 9.06
CA GLY A 674 -26.14 18.72 9.35
C GLY A 674 -26.04 20.15 8.84
N ASP A 675 -27.05 20.65 8.08
CA ASP A 675 -27.07 22.03 7.55
C ASP A 675 -27.07 23.09 8.66
N HIS A 676 -27.57 22.76 9.85
CA HIS A 676 -27.57 23.65 11.02
C HIS A 676 -26.47 23.33 12.05
N GLY A 677 -25.49 22.48 11.69
CA GLY A 677 -24.34 22.15 12.52
C GLY A 677 -24.41 20.83 13.26
N GLU A 678 -25.45 20.01 13.04
CA GLU A 678 -25.65 18.71 13.70
C GLU A 678 -24.49 17.72 13.42
N LEU A 679 -23.70 17.96 12.35
CA LEU A 679 -22.57 17.13 11.94
C LEU A 679 -21.20 17.82 12.09
N ASP A 680 -21.13 19.00 12.72
CA ASP A 680 -19.87 19.76 12.80
C ASP A 680 -18.75 19.00 13.51
N ASP A 681 -19.09 18.20 14.54
CA ASP A 681 -18.14 17.38 15.30
C ASP A 681 -17.55 16.23 14.47
N PHE A 682 -18.21 15.83 13.39
CA PHE A 682 -17.83 14.71 12.52
C PHE A 682 -17.29 15.17 11.16
N SER A 683 -17.38 16.47 10.88
CA SER A 683 -16.94 17.10 9.65
C SER A 683 -15.47 17.44 9.72
N THR A 684 -14.72 17.07 8.70
CA THR A 684 -13.29 17.40 8.55
C THR A 684 -13.10 18.66 7.71
N GLU A 685 -11.86 19.16 7.67
CA GLU A 685 -11.46 20.25 6.76
C GLU A 685 -11.69 19.89 5.28
N PHE A 686 -11.62 18.61 4.92
CA PHE A 686 -11.85 18.14 3.55
C PHE A 686 -13.33 18.19 3.16
N ASP A 687 -14.24 17.91 4.10
CA ASP A 687 -15.68 18.05 3.91
C ASP A 687 -16.05 19.52 3.74
N ARG A 688 -15.48 20.42 4.56
CA ARG A 688 -15.68 21.86 4.42
C ARG A 688 -15.16 22.39 3.09
N ALA A 689 -13.98 21.95 2.65
CA ALA A 689 -13.41 22.34 1.35
C ALA A 689 -14.30 21.90 0.18
N VAL A 690 -14.94 20.73 0.27
CA VAL A 690 -15.93 20.29 -0.72
C VAL A 690 -17.20 21.15 -0.66
N ASP A 691 -17.68 21.46 0.53
CA ASP A 691 -18.87 22.27 0.75
C ASP A 691 -18.68 23.70 0.24
N ASP A 692 -17.61 24.38 0.63
CA ASP A 692 -17.28 25.76 0.24
C ASP A 692 -17.19 25.93 -1.28
N CYS A 693 -16.72 24.89 -1.95
CA CYS A 693 -16.59 24.89 -3.40
C CYS A 693 -17.84 24.39 -4.14
N ALA A 694 -18.89 23.94 -3.44
CA ALA A 694 -20.10 23.41 -4.08
C ALA A 694 -20.96 24.53 -4.68
N THR A 695 -21.94 24.18 -5.51
CA THR A 695 -22.94 25.15 -6.05
C THR A 695 -23.89 25.67 -4.98
N ASN A 696 -23.98 24.97 -3.84
CA ASN A 696 -24.85 25.26 -2.70
C ASN A 696 -24.07 25.16 -1.37
N PRO A 697 -23.13 26.08 -1.09
CA PRO A 697 -22.39 26.04 0.17
C PRO A 697 -23.30 26.08 1.41
N GLY A 698 -22.97 25.29 2.45
CA GLY A 698 -23.74 25.20 3.67
C GLY A 698 -25.07 24.44 3.55
N LYS A 699 -25.35 23.80 2.41
CA LYS A 699 -26.55 23.01 2.16
C LYS A 699 -26.23 21.60 1.70
N GLN A 700 -27.09 20.64 2.03
CA GLN A 700 -26.94 19.22 1.69
C GLN A 700 -25.63 18.62 2.24
N ARG A 701 -25.28 18.96 3.47
CA ARG A 701 -23.99 18.60 4.07
C ARG A 701 -23.84 17.10 4.28
N TYR A 702 -24.91 16.41 4.68
CA TYR A 702 -24.88 14.95 4.82
C TYR A 702 -24.70 14.25 3.47
N GLU A 703 -25.40 14.71 2.44
CA GLU A 703 -25.22 14.18 1.08
C GLU A 703 -23.78 14.36 0.61
N LYS A 704 -23.13 15.49 0.91
CA LYS A 704 -21.75 15.77 0.53
C LYS A 704 -20.73 14.86 1.21
N MET A 705 -21.07 14.28 2.36
CA MET A 705 -20.20 13.34 3.09
C MET A 705 -20.40 11.89 2.65
N ILE A 706 -21.49 11.54 1.97
CA ILE A 706 -21.88 10.15 1.67
C ILE A 706 -21.93 9.87 0.17
N SER A 707 -22.47 10.79 -0.64
CA SER A 707 -22.87 10.45 -2.00
C SER A 707 -21.72 10.38 -3.01
N GLY A 708 -21.93 9.61 -4.05
CA GLY A 708 -20.95 9.37 -5.10
C GLY A 708 -20.51 10.63 -5.86
N MET A 709 -21.28 11.70 -5.83
CA MET A 709 -20.91 12.97 -6.45
C MET A 709 -19.69 13.62 -5.78
N TYR A 710 -19.50 13.37 -4.49
CA TYR A 710 -18.53 14.13 -3.68
C TYR A 710 -17.37 13.31 -3.14
N LEU A 711 -17.49 11.97 -3.01
CA LEU A 711 -16.44 11.16 -2.40
C LEU A 711 -15.09 11.25 -3.13
N GLY A 712 -15.11 11.30 -4.46
CA GLY A 712 -13.89 11.49 -5.25
C GLY A 712 -13.21 12.83 -4.96
N GLU A 713 -13.99 13.89 -4.73
CA GLU A 713 -13.46 15.20 -4.41
C GLU A 713 -12.89 15.29 -3.00
N ILE A 714 -13.47 14.57 -2.03
CA ILE A 714 -12.91 14.42 -0.68
C ILE A 714 -11.54 13.73 -0.78
N VAL A 715 -11.45 12.61 -1.50
CA VAL A 715 -10.18 11.92 -1.75
C VAL A 715 -9.17 12.86 -2.40
N ARG A 716 -9.56 13.57 -3.45
CA ARG A 716 -8.66 14.52 -4.14
C ARG A 716 -8.07 15.57 -3.18
N ASN A 717 -8.88 16.15 -2.33
CA ASN A 717 -8.42 17.15 -1.36
C ASN A 717 -7.44 16.55 -0.34
N ILE A 718 -7.66 15.33 0.13
CA ILE A 718 -6.70 14.62 1.01
C ILE A 718 -5.38 14.36 0.28
N LEU A 719 -5.43 13.91 -0.99
CA LEU A 719 -4.22 13.67 -1.78
C LEU A 719 -3.43 14.96 -2.04
N LEU A 720 -4.12 16.10 -2.26
CA LEU A 720 -3.49 17.41 -2.39
C LEU A 720 -2.77 17.83 -1.11
N GLU A 721 -3.44 17.68 0.04
CA GLU A 721 -2.87 17.99 1.35
C GLU A 721 -1.65 17.11 1.66
N PHE A 722 -1.76 15.80 1.45
CA PHE A 722 -0.63 14.89 1.64
C PHE A 722 0.54 15.21 0.71
N THR A 723 0.25 15.62 -0.51
CA THR A 723 1.30 16.03 -1.45
C THR A 723 1.95 17.34 -1.02
N ALA A 724 1.17 18.33 -0.59
CA ALA A 724 1.69 19.61 -0.10
C ALA A 724 2.60 19.44 1.14
N LYS A 725 2.25 18.50 2.03
CA LYS A 725 3.06 18.14 3.20
C LYS A 725 4.26 17.23 2.89
N GLY A 726 4.47 16.86 1.63
CA GLY A 726 5.53 15.94 1.22
C GLY A 726 5.32 14.47 1.68
N LEU A 727 4.11 14.13 2.11
CA LEU A 727 3.73 12.79 2.57
C LEU A 727 3.39 11.84 1.43
N LEU A 728 3.17 12.37 0.23
CA LEU A 728 2.75 11.65 -0.97
C LEU A 728 3.47 12.24 -2.20
N PHE A 729 3.75 11.41 -3.20
CA PHE A 729 4.37 11.78 -4.48
C PHE A 729 5.65 12.59 -4.35
N ARG A 730 6.37 12.46 -3.23
CA ARG A 730 7.58 13.25 -2.90
C ARG A 730 7.35 14.76 -2.98
N GLY A 731 6.16 15.23 -2.64
CA GLY A 731 5.77 16.63 -2.71
C GLY A 731 5.57 17.18 -4.13
N LYS A 732 5.59 16.32 -5.16
CA LYS A 732 5.42 16.75 -6.56
C LYS A 732 3.94 16.74 -6.94
N LEU A 733 3.36 17.92 -7.00
CA LEU A 733 1.97 18.09 -7.37
C LEU A 733 1.76 18.00 -8.88
N SER A 734 0.76 17.26 -9.30
CA SER A 734 0.31 17.20 -10.70
C SER A 734 -0.69 18.34 -10.98
N GLU A 735 -0.55 19.04 -12.10
CA GLU A 735 -1.52 20.05 -12.53
C GLU A 735 -2.91 19.44 -12.78
N ARG A 736 -2.96 18.20 -13.26
CA ARG A 736 -4.22 17.47 -13.42
C ARG A 736 -4.92 17.24 -12.09
N LEU A 737 -4.19 16.81 -11.05
CA LEU A 737 -4.78 16.56 -9.72
C LEU A 737 -5.34 17.84 -9.09
N LYS A 738 -4.85 19.02 -9.46
CA LYS A 738 -5.41 20.30 -9.01
C LYS A 738 -6.78 20.57 -9.60
N THR A 739 -7.09 20.00 -10.77
CA THR A 739 -8.37 20.21 -11.45
C THR A 739 -9.49 19.56 -10.65
N ARG A 740 -10.50 20.35 -10.32
CA ARG A 740 -11.69 19.89 -9.61
C ARG A 740 -12.47 18.87 -10.44
N GLY A 741 -13.00 17.85 -9.78
CA GLY A 741 -13.76 16.76 -10.41
C GLY A 741 -12.93 15.75 -11.18
N ILE A 742 -11.61 15.92 -11.29
CA ILE A 742 -10.74 14.99 -12.03
C ILE A 742 -10.65 13.62 -11.36
N PHE A 743 -10.76 13.55 -10.04
CA PHE A 743 -10.79 12.29 -9.31
C PHE A 743 -12.24 11.83 -9.16
N GLU A 744 -12.71 11.11 -10.16
CA GLU A 744 -14.07 10.59 -10.18
C GLU A 744 -14.27 9.47 -9.13
N THR A 745 -15.44 9.38 -8.51
CA THR A 745 -15.76 8.34 -7.51
C THR A 745 -15.65 6.92 -8.06
N LYS A 746 -15.80 6.72 -9.37
CA LYS A 746 -15.52 5.42 -10.00
C LYS A 746 -14.08 4.95 -9.78
N PHE A 747 -13.10 5.87 -9.71
CA PHE A 747 -11.71 5.52 -9.41
C PHE A 747 -11.56 4.94 -8.00
N LEU A 748 -12.30 5.48 -7.04
CA LEU A 748 -12.33 4.99 -5.66
C LEU A 748 -12.77 3.52 -5.62
N SER A 749 -13.86 3.16 -6.30
CA SER A 749 -14.32 1.77 -6.41
C SER A 749 -13.31 0.86 -7.14
N GLN A 750 -12.68 1.35 -8.21
CA GLN A 750 -11.66 0.62 -8.96
C GLN A 750 -10.38 0.38 -8.14
N ILE A 751 -9.94 1.38 -7.38
CA ILE A 751 -8.78 1.31 -6.50
C ILE A 751 -9.01 0.30 -5.39
N GLU A 752 -10.18 0.30 -4.76
CA GLU A 752 -10.49 -0.66 -3.69
C GLU A 752 -10.68 -2.09 -4.18
N SER A 753 -11.17 -2.27 -5.39
CA SER A 753 -11.29 -3.60 -6.01
C SER A 753 -9.97 -4.17 -6.54
N ASP A 754 -8.89 -3.36 -6.60
CA ASP A 754 -7.60 -3.80 -7.14
C ASP A 754 -6.90 -4.79 -6.21
N ARG A 755 -6.79 -6.06 -6.67
CA ARG A 755 -6.11 -7.16 -5.98
C ARG A 755 -4.80 -7.58 -6.66
N LEU A 756 -4.49 -7.01 -7.83
CA LEU A 756 -3.38 -7.42 -8.69
C LEU A 756 -2.23 -6.39 -8.65
N ALA A 757 -1.44 -6.40 -7.57
CA ALA A 757 -0.22 -5.60 -7.45
C ALA A 757 -0.44 -4.09 -7.74
N LEU A 758 -1.61 -3.55 -7.36
CA LEU A 758 -1.99 -2.13 -7.51
C LEU A 758 -1.85 -1.60 -8.95
N ARG A 759 -2.12 -2.44 -9.95
CA ARG A 759 -2.01 -2.07 -11.37
C ARG A 759 -3.04 -1.02 -11.76
N GLN A 760 -4.28 -1.15 -11.29
CA GLN A 760 -5.32 -0.15 -11.54
C GLN A 760 -4.99 1.17 -10.85
N VAL A 761 -4.52 1.13 -9.60
CA VAL A 761 -4.07 2.33 -8.89
C VAL A 761 -3.00 3.07 -9.67
N ARG A 762 -1.96 2.37 -10.14
CA ARG A 762 -0.89 2.96 -10.96
C ARG A 762 -1.41 3.55 -12.27
N SER A 763 -2.32 2.87 -12.95
CA SER A 763 -2.93 3.36 -14.19
C SER A 763 -3.72 4.66 -13.95
N ILE A 764 -4.50 4.71 -12.88
CA ILE A 764 -5.25 5.90 -12.48
C ILE A 764 -4.30 7.05 -12.11
N LEU A 765 -3.24 6.77 -11.34
CA LEU A 765 -2.24 7.79 -11.00
C LEU A 765 -1.51 8.33 -12.23
N GLN A 766 -1.19 7.49 -13.20
CA GLN A 766 -0.62 7.90 -14.49
C GLN A 766 -1.59 8.79 -15.27
N HIS A 767 -2.88 8.42 -15.32
CA HIS A 767 -3.94 9.24 -15.91
C HIS A 767 -4.03 10.62 -15.26
N LEU A 768 -3.85 10.68 -13.94
CA LEU A 768 -3.82 11.93 -13.17
C LEU A 768 -2.49 12.71 -13.31
N GLY A 769 -1.56 12.26 -14.17
CA GLY A 769 -0.28 12.92 -14.42
C GLY A 769 0.82 12.61 -13.39
N LEU A 770 0.64 11.58 -12.56
CA LEU A 770 1.55 11.16 -11.49
C LEU A 770 2.41 9.96 -11.93
N THR A 771 3.14 10.12 -13.03
CA THR A 771 3.92 9.04 -13.68
C THR A 771 5.09 8.52 -12.84
N SER A 772 5.55 9.28 -11.85
CA SER A 772 6.65 8.93 -10.95
C SER A 772 6.20 8.39 -9.59
N SER A 773 4.91 8.03 -9.46
CA SER A 773 4.37 7.46 -8.23
C SER A 773 5.06 6.14 -7.86
N THR A 774 5.32 5.96 -6.57
CA THR A 774 5.91 4.75 -6.00
C THR A 774 4.84 3.72 -5.63
N CYS A 775 5.26 2.52 -5.24
CA CYS A 775 4.35 1.53 -4.69
C CYS A 775 3.74 2.01 -3.36
N ASP A 776 4.55 2.64 -2.49
CA ASP A 776 4.09 3.20 -1.22
C ASP A 776 3.04 4.31 -1.42
N ASP A 777 3.20 5.14 -2.47
CA ASP A 777 2.18 6.11 -2.87
C ASP A 777 0.86 5.42 -3.25
N SER A 778 0.94 4.32 -3.99
CA SER A 778 -0.24 3.56 -4.41
C SER A 778 -0.98 2.92 -3.23
N ILE A 779 -0.24 2.36 -2.25
CA ILE A 779 -0.80 1.81 -1.01
C ILE A 779 -1.52 2.91 -0.21
N LEU A 780 -0.88 4.07 -0.05
CA LEU A 780 -1.49 5.18 0.68
C LEU A 780 -2.74 5.74 -0.02
N VAL A 781 -2.72 5.85 -1.34
CA VAL A 781 -3.92 6.27 -2.11
C VAL A 781 -5.06 5.29 -1.91
N LYS A 782 -4.78 3.98 -1.90
CA LYS A 782 -5.79 2.96 -1.61
C LYS A 782 -6.32 3.06 -0.18
N GLU A 783 -5.47 3.32 0.80
CA GLU A 783 -5.87 3.54 2.20
C GLU A 783 -6.78 4.76 2.33
N VAL A 784 -6.45 5.89 1.68
CA VAL A 784 -7.29 7.10 1.65
C VAL A 784 -8.67 6.78 1.07
N CYS A 785 -8.74 6.10 -0.08
CA CYS A 785 -10.00 5.69 -0.69
C CYS A 785 -10.83 4.83 0.27
N SER A 786 -10.21 3.85 0.90
CA SER A 786 -10.87 2.92 1.84
C SER A 786 -11.43 3.64 3.07
N VAL A 787 -10.69 4.57 3.65
CA VAL A 787 -11.14 5.32 4.84
C VAL A 787 -12.32 6.24 4.48
N VAL A 788 -12.27 6.92 3.35
CA VAL A 788 -13.36 7.81 2.88
C VAL A 788 -14.62 7.00 2.58
N ALA A 789 -14.51 5.91 1.84
CA ALA A 789 -15.64 5.04 1.52
C ALA A 789 -16.26 4.39 2.77
N ARG A 790 -15.42 3.92 3.69
CA ARG A 790 -15.86 3.34 4.97
C ARG A 790 -16.66 4.34 5.78
N ARG A 791 -16.16 5.56 5.94
CA ARG A 791 -16.87 6.63 6.65
C ARG A 791 -18.24 6.92 6.02
N ALA A 792 -18.29 7.06 4.71
CA ALA A 792 -19.54 7.30 3.99
C ALA A 792 -20.56 6.17 4.22
N ALA A 793 -20.14 4.92 4.12
CA ALA A 793 -20.99 3.76 4.37
C ALA A 793 -21.47 3.68 5.83
N GLN A 794 -20.60 4.02 6.78
CA GLN A 794 -20.94 4.05 8.20
C GLN A 794 -21.93 5.17 8.53
N LEU A 795 -21.75 6.36 7.99
CA LEU A 795 -22.70 7.47 8.16
C LEU A 795 -24.08 7.11 7.58
N CYS A 796 -24.11 6.56 6.36
CA CYS A 796 -25.35 6.09 5.74
C CYS A 796 -26.03 5.00 6.62
N GLY A 797 -25.24 4.04 7.12
CA GLY A 797 -25.74 3.01 8.03
C GLY A 797 -26.28 3.57 9.36
N ALA A 798 -25.67 4.61 9.92
CA ALA A 798 -26.13 5.26 11.15
C ALA A 798 -27.46 5.99 10.94
N GLY A 799 -27.62 6.69 9.82
CA GLY A 799 -28.89 7.31 9.43
C GLY A 799 -30.00 6.28 9.25
N LEU A 800 -29.70 5.18 8.55
CA LEU A 800 -30.66 4.10 8.34
C LEU A 800 -31.04 3.38 9.65
N ALA A 801 -30.05 3.19 10.56
CA ALA A 801 -30.32 2.63 11.89
C ALA A 801 -31.29 3.50 12.71
N ALA A 802 -31.26 4.82 12.56
CA ALA A 802 -32.23 5.73 13.16
C ALA A 802 -33.65 5.48 12.62
N VAL A 803 -33.78 5.29 11.31
CA VAL A 803 -35.07 5.03 10.63
C VAL A 803 -35.69 3.72 11.10
N VAL A 804 -34.95 2.61 11.03
CA VAL A 804 -35.50 1.28 11.40
C VAL A 804 -35.80 1.18 12.89
N ASP A 805 -35.00 1.81 13.74
CA ASP A 805 -35.27 1.85 15.18
C ASP A 805 -36.48 2.73 15.51
N LYS A 806 -36.70 3.84 14.78
CA LYS A 806 -37.92 4.64 14.88
C LYS A 806 -39.18 3.83 14.52
N ILE A 807 -39.16 3.08 13.42
CA ILE A 807 -40.27 2.20 13.03
C ILE A 807 -40.58 1.17 14.14
N ARG A 808 -39.54 0.55 14.71
CA ARG A 808 -39.67 -0.39 15.82
C ARG A 808 -40.34 0.26 17.07
N GLN A 809 -39.85 1.45 17.42
CA GLN A 809 -40.35 2.21 18.58
C GLN A 809 -41.81 2.66 18.38
N ASN A 810 -42.17 3.18 17.22
CA ASN A 810 -43.53 3.60 16.87
C ASN A 810 -44.52 2.45 17.03
N ARG A 811 -44.10 1.22 16.73
CA ARG A 811 -44.92 0.01 16.84
C ARG A 811 -44.84 -0.68 18.20
N ASN A 812 -44.07 -0.13 19.14
CA ASN A 812 -43.80 -0.73 20.48
C ASN A 812 -43.32 -2.19 20.39
N LEU A 813 -42.49 -2.52 19.39
CA LEU A 813 -41.98 -3.88 19.20
C LEU A 813 -40.67 -4.09 19.96
N SER A 814 -40.50 -5.28 20.56
CA SER A 814 -39.24 -5.70 21.16
C SER A 814 -38.20 -5.99 20.07
N GLU A 815 -38.64 -6.61 18.99
CA GLU A 815 -37.83 -6.88 17.80
C GLU A 815 -38.61 -6.53 16.54
N LEU A 816 -37.94 -6.02 15.53
CA LEU A 816 -38.49 -5.67 14.22
C LEU A 816 -37.83 -6.49 13.12
N LYS A 817 -38.64 -7.10 12.26
CA LYS A 817 -38.16 -7.66 10.97
C LYS A 817 -38.64 -6.74 9.86
N ILE A 818 -37.70 -6.24 9.06
CA ILE A 818 -37.99 -5.27 8.01
C ILE A 818 -37.06 -5.44 6.81
N THR A 819 -37.57 -5.14 5.62
CA THR A 819 -36.77 -5.08 4.41
C THR A 819 -36.57 -3.63 3.95
N VAL A 820 -35.37 -3.32 3.58
CA VAL A 820 -34.96 -2.03 3.00
C VAL A 820 -34.69 -2.23 1.52
N GLY A 821 -35.46 -1.57 0.66
CA GLY A 821 -35.16 -1.51 -0.78
C GLY A 821 -34.07 -0.50 -1.04
N VAL A 822 -33.01 -0.91 -1.76
CA VAL A 822 -31.84 -0.06 -2.02
C VAL A 822 -31.57 0.05 -3.50
N ASP A 823 -31.32 1.27 -3.98
CA ASP A 823 -30.83 1.56 -5.33
C ASP A 823 -29.66 2.56 -5.30
N GLY A 824 -28.97 2.70 -6.42
CA GLY A 824 -27.89 3.65 -6.61
C GLY A 824 -26.55 3.01 -6.95
N THR A 825 -25.79 3.71 -7.79
CA THR A 825 -24.55 3.20 -8.38
C THR A 825 -23.45 3.01 -7.35
N LEU A 826 -23.37 3.83 -6.30
CA LEU A 826 -22.36 3.68 -5.25
C LEU A 826 -22.59 2.39 -4.45
N TYR A 827 -23.84 2.14 -4.06
CA TYR A 827 -24.21 0.90 -3.37
C TYR A 827 -23.93 -0.36 -4.20
N LYS A 828 -24.27 -0.32 -5.52
CA LYS A 828 -24.16 -1.46 -6.43
C LYS A 828 -22.73 -1.77 -6.86
N LEU A 829 -21.91 -0.76 -7.10
CA LEU A 829 -20.63 -0.92 -7.79
C LEU A 829 -19.40 -0.82 -6.87
N HIS A 830 -19.56 -0.28 -5.66
CA HIS A 830 -18.44 -0.20 -4.74
C HIS A 830 -18.25 -1.54 -4.00
N PRO A 831 -17.04 -2.12 -3.97
CA PRO A 831 -16.83 -3.51 -3.52
C PRO A 831 -17.18 -3.75 -2.05
N HIS A 832 -17.15 -2.71 -1.21
CA HIS A 832 -17.29 -2.86 0.25
C HIS A 832 -18.38 -1.97 0.86
N PHE A 833 -18.95 -1.02 0.13
CA PHE A 833 -19.89 -0.05 0.68
C PHE A 833 -21.11 -0.72 1.31
N SER A 834 -21.76 -1.63 0.58
CA SER A 834 -22.95 -2.33 1.06
C SER A 834 -22.69 -3.16 2.32
N SER A 835 -21.62 -3.95 2.34
CA SER A 835 -21.28 -4.78 3.51
C SER A 835 -21.00 -3.93 4.76
N ILE A 836 -20.25 -2.84 4.64
CA ILE A 836 -19.95 -1.94 5.76
C ILE A 836 -21.22 -1.27 6.27
N MET A 837 -22.09 -0.81 5.36
CA MET A 837 -23.39 -0.21 5.73
C MET A 837 -24.27 -1.21 6.47
N HIS A 838 -24.39 -2.44 5.97
CA HIS A 838 -25.19 -3.52 6.62
C HIS A 838 -24.65 -3.85 8.01
N GLU A 839 -23.33 -4.00 8.15
CA GLU A 839 -22.68 -4.23 9.44
C GLU A 839 -22.98 -3.09 10.43
N THR A 840 -22.90 -1.85 9.95
CA THR A 840 -23.18 -0.67 10.78
C THR A 840 -24.62 -0.63 11.27
N VAL A 841 -25.60 -0.93 10.39
CA VAL A 841 -27.02 -0.98 10.79
C VAL A 841 -27.23 -2.07 11.84
N ARG A 842 -26.66 -3.25 11.65
CA ARG A 842 -26.76 -4.39 12.60
C ARG A 842 -26.14 -4.03 13.95
N ASP A 843 -25.01 -3.34 13.98
CA ASP A 843 -24.34 -2.94 15.22
C ASP A 843 -25.10 -1.84 15.98
N LEU A 844 -25.68 -0.87 15.24
CA LEU A 844 -26.35 0.28 15.85
C LEU A 844 -27.85 0.07 16.13
N ALA A 845 -28.50 -0.92 15.50
CA ALA A 845 -29.89 -1.28 15.72
C ALA A 845 -30.05 -2.81 15.88
N PRO A 846 -29.46 -3.42 16.94
CA PRO A 846 -29.40 -4.87 17.11
C PRO A 846 -30.77 -5.53 17.33
N GLN A 847 -31.81 -4.76 17.69
CA GLN A 847 -33.19 -5.23 17.82
C GLN A 847 -33.93 -5.27 16.45
N CYS A 848 -33.29 -4.80 15.38
CA CYS A 848 -33.90 -4.79 14.05
C CYS A 848 -33.18 -5.81 13.16
N GLU A 849 -33.90 -6.84 12.73
CA GLU A 849 -33.46 -7.79 11.70
C GLU A 849 -33.75 -7.17 10.33
N VAL A 850 -32.73 -6.57 9.71
CA VAL A 850 -32.87 -5.81 8.46
C VAL A 850 -32.36 -6.65 7.30
N THR A 851 -33.26 -6.90 6.34
CA THR A 851 -32.94 -7.47 5.03
C THR A 851 -32.76 -6.34 4.03
N PHE A 852 -31.76 -6.45 3.14
CA PHE A 852 -31.53 -5.48 2.10
C PHE A 852 -31.85 -6.11 0.73
N LEU A 853 -32.76 -5.48 0.00
CA LEU A 853 -33.18 -5.90 -1.32
C LEU A 853 -32.71 -4.86 -2.36
N GLN A 854 -31.84 -5.28 -3.26
CA GLN A 854 -31.36 -4.41 -4.32
C GLN A 854 -32.43 -4.26 -5.38
N SER A 855 -32.83 -3.02 -5.64
CA SER A 855 -33.81 -2.75 -6.69
C SER A 855 -33.20 -2.89 -8.09
N GLU A 856 -33.93 -3.56 -8.97
CA GLU A 856 -33.69 -3.52 -10.41
C GLU A 856 -34.61 -2.47 -11.02
N ASP A 857 -34.04 -1.31 -11.40
CA ASP A 857 -34.78 -0.19 -12.00
C ASP A 857 -35.87 0.41 -11.10
N GLY A 858 -35.51 0.74 -9.83
CA GLY A 858 -36.45 1.13 -8.79
C GLY A 858 -37.31 2.37 -9.08
N SER A 859 -36.72 3.41 -9.66
CA SER A 859 -37.42 4.67 -9.88
C SER A 859 -38.55 4.56 -10.94
N GLY A 860 -38.23 4.02 -12.12
CA GLY A 860 -39.19 3.91 -13.19
C GLY A 860 -40.28 2.85 -12.93
N LYS A 861 -39.89 1.63 -12.54
CA LYS A 861 -40.83 0.56 -12.17
C LYS A 861 -41.67 0.95 -10.97
N GLY A 862 -41.10 1.66 -10.01
CA GLY A 862 -41.78 2.13 -8.83
C GLY A 862 -42.87 3.13 -9.09
N ALA A 863 -42.64 4.11 -9.98
CA ALA A 863 -43.65 5.05 -10.39
C ALA A 863 -44.91 4.37 -11.00
N ALA A 864 -44.65 3.37 -11.86
CA ALA A 864 -45.75 2.58 -12.44
C ALA A 864 -46.49 1.75 -11.37
N LEU A 865 -45.80 1.15 -10.41
CA LEU A 865 -46.42 0.37 -9.33
C LEU A 865 -47.22 1.24 -8.39
N ILE A 866 -46.75 2.46 -8.07
CA ILE A 866 -47.55 3.43 -7.30
C ILE A 866 -48.81 3.85 -8.05
N THR A 867 -48.70 4.10 -9.35
CA THR A 867 -49.80 4.35 -10.21
C THR A 867 -50.81 3.18 -10.19
N ALA A 868 -50.33 1.97 -10.28
CA ALA A 868 -51.14 0.76 -10.17
C ALA A 868 -51.88 0.65 -8.82
N VAL A 869 -51.18 0.92 -7.72
CA VAL A 869 -51.77 0.96 -6.37
C VAL A 869 -52.83 2.06 -6.26
N ALA A 870 -52.54 3.28 -6.79
CA ALA A 870 -53.47 4.40 -6.77
C ALA A 870 -54.74 4.10 -7.60
N CYS A 871 -54.60 3.50 -8.78
CA CYS A 871 -55.72 3.05 -9.59
C CYS A 871 -56.57 1.99 -8.87
N ARG A 872 -55.93 0.98 -8.26
CA ARG A 872 -56.63 -0.02 -7.45
C ARG A 872 -57.46 0.60 -6.32
N ILE A 873 -56.88 1.53 -5.57
CA ILE A 873 -57.58 2.20 -4.47
C ILE A 873 -58.76 3.01 -5.00
N ARG A 874 -58.59 3.71 -6.13
CA ARG A 874 -59.66 4.47 -6.79
C ARG A 874 -60.82 3.59 -7.23
N ASP A 875 -60.47 2.41 -7.82
CA ASP A 875 -61.47 1.43 -8.28
C ASP A 875 -62.22 0.72 -7.12
N MET A 876 -61.59 0.60 -5.93
CA MET A 876 -62.24 0.06 -4.72
C MET A 876 -63.15 1.08 -4.03
N SER A 877 -63.05 2.38 -4.38
CA SER A 877 -63.84 3.46 -3.79
C SER A 877 -65.16 3.70 -4.54
N TYR A 878 -65.45 2.92 -5.56
CA TYR A 878 -66.69 2.87 -6.32
C TYR A 878 -67.33 1.49 -6.11
#